data_09353d870315b3103ccf5bb647c77fa2
#
_entry.id   09353d870315b3103ccf5bb647c77fa2
#
_cell.length_a   1.000
_cell.length_b   1.000
_cell.length_c   1.000
_cell.angle_alpha   90.00
_cell.angle_beta   90.00
_cell.angle_gamma   90.00
#
_symmetry.space_group_name_H-M   'P 1'
#
loop_
_entity.id
_entity.type
_entity.pdbx_description
1 polymer ?
#
loop_
_entity_poly.entity_id
_entity_poly.type
_entity_poly.pdbx_seq_one_letter_code
_entity_poly.pdbx_strand_id
1 'polypeptide(L)'
;MIDKVSNLKLKNSVDTAIPSMALRAVIIALPRPVPGLPATNEVDSAYQAISRVLIPRLIGPGPKTQIPQPTRVSLPEVPVGLLQDNVIAEAVDVLIEVVRCFGPLLQQIEVEALQDVVMQLLEGDTASSVVKKRAVVAISMLALYLTEDHLDVVLKRLSSGLTQPGTTAVTRRLYISIMGSMARSIPSRFGPHMKDAAPLVLKALSEEELDAHMEKISDGEDLGLEFNEVRESSLVALEAFLASCPQEMKQYTDVVISSCLRFLKFDPNYAVDDDDDEDMEEEEEEDDEMEDDDEFDADDGFEDDDDDASWKVRRCAAKALYTLIATRASGDLLENGVLYGQAAPPLIKRIDEREENVRLEVISALALLVRKTGEGLHTVNLPFDDFEPEFVAQIPISRKRRRQSSGGGSNASKFLAGPGLTSPVLEKVPAHGPRADLSKLTPTIVKSSAKQLKGKSVPTKHAVVNLLDDLVSVQRGGLADYLSDTIGLILDAIKVTGAGSVSTSITTSSTSSATPSSLRIAGLRLISDVSKTHPSATLQPYLEKIVAGVTSAVHDRFYKISSEALRTAEELVKAITPPRSRGAGVKYKSELDKLYEVIVEKAGANDADIEVRHRAIHALGILIARTSGPGGDDLLATDRRVVGLSILKDRVKNENTRLAAVRAIDAVAAMSNSAGQLSKSWISEVAEELTTQLRKSNRSVRSASILALKQIVLCKASEGQIDAATIQSIVSSLMPVITNSDTQLLAPTLLILAHLVGSSPKLVINNESVQAICELVKSHSAGIILDQLLEFVSSIGQAGVGEPLMQGLLKNVSVSGDPSVVGKVIGTLLVSGGSSSPVTLDSFVKELKNSVKSKDDARVCLALAILGEAGMRLGAKSPLQPKLFLEQFHDEPDKVSLAAAIALGRAGSANAPVFLPVILKKMERGGNTQYLLIQSIKEILQSLSTQSTELREYAAPIWDHLVKASDNADNKVVSAECIGRLVTLDPSDFIPRLQVRPLCLTVPVPIY
;
A
#
# COMPACT_ATOMS: atom_id res chain seq x y z
N MET A 1 -44.06 6.77 -26.98
CA MET A 1 -43.60 7.84 -26.07
C MET A 1 -42.62 8.76 -26.75
N ILE A 2 -41.53 8.23 -27.34
CA ILE A 2 -40.52 8.98 -28.10
C ILE A 2 -41.19 9.86 -29.19
N ASP A 3 -42.10 9.29 -30.02
CA ASP A 3 -42.81 9.99 -31.05
C ASP A 3 -43.68 11.16 -30.55
N LYS A 4 -44.35 10.96 -29.42
CA LYS A 4 -45.18 12.01 -28.80
C LYS A 4 -44.32 13.13 -28.21
N VAL A 5 -43.22 12.82 -27.59
CA VAL A 5 -42.35 13.83 -26.96
C VAL A 5 -41.58 14.61 -28.01
N SER A 6 -41.11 13.96 -29.08
CA SER A 6 -40.41 14.63 -30.18
C SER A 6 -41.31 15.55 -31.04
N ASN A 7 -42.65 15.34 -30.97
CA ASN A 7 -43.64 16.21 -31.66
C ASN A 7 -44.27 17.28 -30.73
N LEU A 8 -43.77 17.43 -29.52
CA LEU A 8 -44.34 18.34 -28.53
C LEU A 8 -44.08 19.78 -28.94
N LYS A 9 -45.12 20.49 -29.38
CA LYS A 9 -45.06 21.92 -29.65
C LYS A 9 -45.51 22.67 -28.42
N LEU A 10 -44.56 23.36 -27.77
CA LEU A 10 -44.87 24.22 -26.63
C LEU A 10 -45.33 25.61 -27.12
N LYS A 11 -46.33 26.16 -26.44
CA LYS A 11 -46.91 27.45 -26.85
C LYS A 11 -45.97 28.64 -26.63
N ASN A 12 -44.96 28.50 -25.78
CA ASN A 12 -43.97 29.55 -25.46
C ASN A 12 -42.62 29.20 -26.10
N SER A 13 -42.07 30.12 -26.86
CA SER A 13 -40.76 30.00 -27.54
C SER A 13 -39.56 29.92 -26.55
N VAL A 14 -39.77 30.18 -25.27
CA VAL A 14 -38.72 30.18 -24.27
C VAL A 14 -38.32 28.76 -23.80
N ASP A 15 -39.18 27.76 -24.02
CA ASP A 15 -38.99 26.41 -23.48
C ASP A 15 -38.58 25.37 -24.54
N THR A 16 -37.76 25.77 -25.54
CA THR A 16 -37.33 24.90 -26.64
C THR A 16 -36.48 23.68 -26.18
N ALA A 17 -35.83 23.77 -25.02
CA ALA A 17 -35.02 22.68 -24.44
C ALA A 17 -35.85 21.54 -23.83
N ILE A 18 -37.10 21.79 -23.40
CA ILE A 18 -37.90 20.79 -22.66
C ILE A 18 -38.12 19.49 -23.46
N PRO A 19 -38.46 19.48 -24.76
CA PRO A 19 -38.59 18.23 -25.52
C PRO A 19 -37.29 17.40 -25.52
N SER A 20 -36.14 18.04 -25.66
CA SER A 20 -34.84 17.39 -25.68
C SER A 20 -34.51 16.81 -24.30
N MET A 21 -34.74 17.54 -23.20
CA MET A 21 -34.58 17.05 -21.84
C MET A 21 -35.50 15.87 -21.51
N ALA A 22 -36.78 15.95 -21.97
CA ALA A 22 -37.72 14.86 -21.79
C ALA A 22 -37.34 13.62 -22.59
N LEU A 23 -36.86 13.75 -23.82
CA LEU A 23 -36.34 12.64 -24.63
C LEU A 23 -35.13 12.00 -23.96
N ARG A 24 -34.21 12.81 -23.49
CA ARG A 24 -33.05 12.33 -22.74
C ARG A 24 -33.45 11.46 -21.52
N ALA A 25 -34.40 11.92 -20.72
CA ALA A 25 -34.93 11.16 -19.58
C ALA A 25 -35.60 9.85 -20.03
N VAL A 26 -36.37 9.87 -21.15
CA VAL A 26 -36.98 8.67 -21.72
C VAL A 26 -35.91 7.67 -22.16
N ILE A 27 -34.87 8.11 -22.90
CA ILE A 27 -33.79 7.24 -23.38
C ILE A 27 -33.06 6.57 -22.21
N ILE A 28 -32.79 7.35 -21.17
CA ILE A 28 -32.13 6.84 -19.95
C ILE A 28 -32.98 5.76 -19.25
N ALA A 29 -34.30 5.85 -19.31
CA ALA A 29 -35.22 4.92 -18.67
C ALA A 29 -35.53 3.65 -19.51
N LEU A 30 -35.17 3.64 -20.81
CA LEU A 30 -35.41 2.46 -21.66
C LEU A 30 -34.52 1.26 -21.28
N PRO A 31 -35.00 0.02 -21.53
CA PRO A 31 -34.14 -1.16 -21.40
C PRO A 31 -32.90 -1.06 -22.28
N ARG A 32 -31.73 -1.36 -21.73
CA ARG A 32 -30.43 -1.18 -22.39
C ARG A 32 -29.77 -2.52 -22.69
N PRO A 33 -28.93 -2.59 -23.74
CA PRO A 33 -28.07 -3.75 -23.95
C PRO A 33 -27.08 -3.90 -22.81
N VAL A 34 -26.88 -5.13 -22.37
CA VAL A 34 -25.88 -5.49 -21.35
C VAL A 34 -24.71 -6.14 -22.07
N PRO A 35 -23.47 -5.68 -21.87
CA PRO A 35 -22.30 -6.24 -22.52
C PRO A 35 -22.18 -7.75 -22.24
N GLY A 36 -21.99 -8.55 -23.29
CA GLY A 36 -21.81 -10.00 -23.21
C GLY A 36 -23.10 -10.83 -23.08
N LEU A 37 -24.28 -10.18 -23.03
CA LEU A 37 -25.57 -10.87 -23.06
C LEU A 37 -26.32 -10.59 -24.36
N PRO A 38 -27.08 -11.56 -24.92
CA PRO A 38 -27.94 -11.31 -26.08
C PRO A 38 -29.03 -10.27 -25.73
N ALA A 39 -29.39 -9.45 -26.71
CA ALA A 39 -30.46 -8.46 -26.53
C ALA A 39 -31.79 -9.17 -26.23
N THR A 40 -32.53 -8.64 -25.26
CA THR A 40 -33.88 -9.13 -24.95
C THR A 40 -34.90 -8.50 -25.90
N ASN A 41 -36.07 -9.08 -26.07
CA ASN A 41 -37.15 -8.54 -26.89
C ASN A 41 -37.53 -7.10 -26.49
N GLU A 42 -37.39 -6.74 -25.23
CA GLU A 42 -37.65 -5.39 -24.73
C GLU A 42 -36.57 -4.39 -25.19
N VAL A 43 -35.29 -4.80 -25.13
CA VAL A 43 -34.16 -4.01 -25.64
C VAL A 43 -34.27 -3.83 -27.15
N ASP A 44 -34.63 -4.87 -27.91
CA ASP A 44 -34.83 -4.80 -29.35
C ASP A 44 -35.98 -3.85 -29.72
N SER A 45 -37.07 -3.91 -28.97
CA SER A 45 -38.21 -2.99 -29.16
C SER A 45 -37.84 -1.52 -28.85
N ALA A 46 -37.05 -1.30 -27.80
CA ALA A 46 -36.53 0.01 -27.47
C ALA A 46 -35.58 0.53 -28.55
N TYR A 47 -34.67 -0.30 -29.03
CA TYR A 47 -33.75 0.04 -30.09
C TYR A 47 -34.52 0.36 -31.41
N GLN A 48 -35.53 -0.43 -31.81
CA GLN A 48 -36.32 -0.15 -32.97
C GLN A 48 -37.04 1.21 -32.89
N ALA A 49 -37.49 1.62 -31.71
CA ALA A 49 -38.07 2.95 -31.50
C ALA A 49 -37.03 4.06 -31.69
N ILE A 50 -35.79 3.85 -31.22
CA ILE A 50 -34.67 4.78 -31.43
C ILE A 50 -34.29 4.87 -32.92
N SER A 51 -34.06 3.71 -33.54
CA SER A 51 -33.62 3.61 -34.95
C SER A 51 -34.62 4.17 -35.94
N ARG A 52 -35.92 3.80 -35.80
CA ARG A 52 -36.93 4.15 -36.76
C ARG A 52 -37.60 5.51 -36.54
N VAL A 53 -37.59 6.04 -35.35
CA VAL A 53 -38.31 7.27 -35.00
C VAL A 53 -37.35 8.40 -34.63
N LEU A 54 -36.39 8.15 -33.68
CA LEU A 54 -35.59 9.23 -33.14
C LEU A 54 -34.40 9.60 -34.03
N ILE A 55 -33.63 8.63 -34.53
CA ILE A 55 -32.45 8.90 -35.36
C ILE A 55 -32.81 9.68 -36.64
N PRO A 56 -33.87 9.31 -37.42
CA PRO A 56 -34.26 10.10 -38.58
C PRO A 56 -34.67 11.53 -38.26
N ARG A 57 -35.20 11.78 -37.05
CA ARG A 57 -35.55 13.13 -36.60
C ARG A 57 -34.36 13.95 -36.14
N LEU A 58 -33.36 13.32 -35.55
CA LEU A 58 -32.11 13.95 -35.18
C LEU A 58 -31.33 14.37 -36.43
N ILE A 59 -31.29 13.51 -37.45
CA ILE A 59 -30.56 13.76 -38.71
C ILE A 59 -31.29 14.81 -39.59
N GLY A 60 -32.64 14.85 -39.54
CA GLY A 60 -33.44 15.77 -40.37
C GLY A 60 -33.58 15.33 -41.82
N PRO A 61 -34.28 16.13 -42.69
CA PRO A 61 -34.53 15.81 -44.11
C PRO A 61 -33.29 16.12 -44.96
N GLY A 62 -32.24 15.30 -44.85
CA GLY A 62 -31.06 15.41 -45.72
C GLY A 62 -31.30 14.74 -47.08
N PRO A 63 -30.79 15.29 -48.17
CA PRO A 63 -31.03 14.76 -49.54
C PRO A 63 -30.24 13.48 -49.86
N LYS A 64 -29.43 12.93 -48.96
CA LYS A 64 -28.52 11.81 -49.25
C LYS A 64 -28.43 10.71 -48.18
N THR A 65 -29.33 10.67 -47.20
CA THR A 65 -29.28 9.61 -46.22
C THR A 65 -29.88 8.32 -46.77
N GLN A 66 -29.07 7.27 -46.88
CA GLN A 66 -29.51 5.92 -47.29
C GLN A 66 -30.31 5.19 -46.18
N ILE A 67 -30.59 5.87 -45.08
CA ILE A 67 -31.41 5.34 -44.00
C ILE A 67 -32.85 5.23 -44.51
N PRO A 68 -33.51 4.05 -44.39
CA PRO A 68 -34.89 3.88 -44.81
C PRO A 68 -35.80 4.89 -44.10
N GLN A 69 -36.17 5.93 -44.78
CA GLN A 69 -37.17 6.88 -44.30
C GLN A 69 -38.51 6.16 -44.15
N PRO A 70 -39.24 6.32 -43.03
CA PRO A 70 -40.61 5.83 -42.98
C PRO A 70 -41.40 6.53 -44.06
N THR A 71 -41.88 5.74 -45.02
CA THR A 71 -42.62 6.20 -46.21
C THR A 71 -43.77 7.13 -45.80
N ARG A 72 -43.72 8.39 -46.27
CA ARG A 72 -44.85 9.31 -46.34
C ARG A 72 -45.28 10.08 -45.09
N VAL A 73 -44.35 10.61 -44.30
CA VAL A 73 -44.73 11.77 -43.47
C VAL A 73 -43.72 12.86 -43.76
N SER A 74 -44.20 14.00 -44.29
CA SER A 74 -43.42 15.25 -44.22
C SER A 74 -43.11 15.45 -42.75
N LEU A 75 -41.84 15.21 -42.35
CA LEU A 75 -41.42 15.43 -40.98
C LEU A 75 -41.64 16.93 -40.71
N PRO A 76 -42.51 17.32 -39.79
CA PRO A 76 -42.61 18.70 -39.37
C PRO A 76 -41.24 19.11 -38.79
N GLU A 77 -40.90 20.41 -38.86
CA GLU A 77 -39.76 20.97 -38.13
C GLU A 77 -39.84 20.51 -36.69
N VAL A 78 -38.89 19.65 -36.30
CA VAL A 78 -38.88 19.01 -34.98
C VAL A 78 -37.87 19.74 -34.14
N PRO A 79 -38.22 20.16 -32.90
CA PRO A 79 -37.30 20.88 -32.01
C PRO A 79 -35.97 20.18 -31.70
N VAL A 80 -35.85 18.89 -31.98
CA VAL A 80 -34.69 18.05 -31.75
C VAL A 80 -33.79 17.80 -32.96
N GLY A 81 -34.12 18.39 -34.13
CA GLY A 81 -33.29 18.22 -35.34
C GLY A 81 -31.93 18.92 -35.22
N LEU A 82 -30.87 18.22 -35.63
CA LEU A 82 -29.49 18.73 -35.57
C LEU A 82 -29.03 19.54 -36.76
N LEU A 83 -29.78 19.51 -37.87
CA LEU A 83 -29.48 20.24 -39.10
C LEU A 83 -30.42 21.48 -39.30
N GLN A 84 -30.81 22.14 -38.24
CA GLN A 84 -31.64 23.35 -38.26
C GLN A 84 -30.79 24.60 -38.03
N ASP A 85 -31.29 25.76 -38.47
CA ASP A 85 -30.57 27.03 -38.33
C ASP A 85 -30.30 27.45 -36.85
N ASN A 86 -31.07 26.93 -35.91
CA ASN A 86 -30.95 27.22 -34.47
C ASN A 86 -30.90 25.93 -33.64
N VAL A 87 -29.78 25.20 -33.72
CA VAL A 87 -29.58 24.00 -32.92
C VAL A 87 -29.34 24.37 -31.46
N ILE A 88 -30.11 23.73 -30.55
CA ILE A 88 -29.91 23.84 -29.11
C ILE A 88 -28.96 22.77 -28.60
N ALA A 89 -28.20 23.11 -27.60
CA ALA A 89 -27.20 22.21 -27.02
C ALA A 89 -27.83 20.91 -26.45
N GLU A 90 -29.04 20.97 -25.92
CA GLU A 90 -29.81 19.85 -25.41
C GLU A 90 -30.20 18.84 -26.49
N ALA A 91 -30.32 19.22 -27.74
CA ALA A 91 -30.53 18.30 -28.86
C ALA A 91 -29.29 17.43 -29.12
N VAL A 92 -28.09 17.98 -28.97
CA VAL A 92 -26.82 17.21 -29.03
C VAL A 92 -26.71 16.26 -27.86
N ASP A 93 -27.19 16.65 -26.67
CA ASP A 93 -27.22 15.73 -25.49
C ASP A 93 -28.14 14.53 -25.73
N VAL A 94 -29.26 14.70 -26.51
CA VAL A 94 -30.09 13.55 -26.89
C VAL A 94 -29.31 12.56 -27.74
N LEU A 95 -28.50 13.02 -28.68
CA LEU A 95 -27.63 12.17 -29.49
C LEU A 95 -26.58 11.47 -28.60
N ILE A 96 -25.92 12.19 -27.70
CA ILE A 96 -24.94 11.63 -26.77
C ILE A 96 -25.59 10.50 -25.97
N GLU A 97 -26.82 10.68 -25.47
CA GLU A 97 -27.52 9.62 -24.71
C GLU A 97 -27.91 8.42 -25.58
N VAL A 98 -28.32 8.65 -26.85
CA VAL A 98 -28.58 7.56 -27.81
C VAL A 98 -27.34 6.71 -28.00
N VAL A 99 -26.19 7.34 -28.27
CA VAL A 99 -24.91 6.63 -28.47
C VAL A 99 -24.48 5.90 -27.17
N ARG A 100 -24.61 6.56 -26.01
CA ARG A 100 -24.24 5.98 -24.70
C ARG A 100 -25.07 4.76 -24.34
N CYS A 101 -26.39 4.82 -24.60
CA CYS A 101 -27.32 3.77 -24.18
C CYS A 101 -27.46 2.64 -25.19
N PHE A 102 -27.40 2.94 -26.50
CA PHE A 102 -27.71 2.01 -27.58
C PHE A 102 -26.56 1.86 -28.60
N GLY A 103 -25.42 2.48 -28.39
CA GLY A 103 -24.26 2.42 -29.27
C GLY A 103 -23.91 1.03 -29.80
N PRO A 104 -23.87 -0.02 -28.94
CA PRO A 104 -23.57 -1.39 -29.38
C PRO A 104 -24.60 -2.00 -30.35
N LEU A 105 -25.79 -1.43 -30.45
CA LEU A 105 -26.88 -1.91 -31.32
C LEU A 105 -27.02 -1.04 -32.58
N LEU A 106 -26.39 0.14 -32.64
CA LEU A 106 -26.48 1.03 -33.80
C LEU A 106 -25.91 0.32 -35.04
N GLN A 107 -26.65 0.41 -36.12
CA GLN A 107 -26.17 -0.08 -37.41
C GLN A 107 -25.10 0.86 -37.98
N GLN A 108 -24.17 0.34 -38.76
CA GLN A 108 -23.07 1.11 -39.31
C GLN A 108 -23.56 2.36 -40.09
N ILE A 109 -24.61 2.22 -40.89
CA ILE A 109 -25.23 3.31 -41.62
C ILE A 109 -25.75 4.42 -40.69
N GLU A 110 -26.29 4.06 -39.52
CA GLU A 110 -26.77 5.04 -38.53
C GLU A 110 -25.60 5.78 -37.87
N VAL A 111 -24.53 5.05 -37.51
CA VAL A 111 -23.33 5.62 -36.93
C VAL A 111 -22.67 6.62 -37.91
N GLU A 112 -22.55 6.25 -39.17
CA GLU A 112 -22.01 7.11 -40.26
C GLU A 112 -22.86 8.36 -40.50
N ALA A 113 -24.16 8.20 -40.58
CA ALA A 113 -25.07 9.32 -40.74
C ALA A 113 -25.07 10.31 -39.58
N LEU A 114 -25.01 9.78 -38.34
CA LEU A 114 -24.87 10.58 -37.11
C LEU A 114 -23.52 11.30 -37.06
N GLN A 115 -22.43 10.63 -37.46
CA GLN A 115 -21.10 11.20 -37.54
C GLN A 115 -21.07 12.36 -38.59
N ASP A 116 -21.64 12.17 -39.74
CA ASP A 116 -21.69 13.22 -40.78
C ASP A 116 -22.45 14.46 -40.32
N VAL A 117 -23.56 14.29 -39.63
CA VAL A 117 -24.35 15.40 -39.07
C VAL A 117 -23.55 16.11 -37.97
N VAL A 118 -22.88 15.38 -37.09
CA VAL A 118 -22.04 16.01 -36.06
C VAL A 118 -20.87 16.77 -36.66
N MET A 119 -20.24 16.25 -37.73
CA MET A 119 -19.17 16.96 -38.44
C MET A 119 -19.69 18.22 -39.13
N GLN A 120 -20.88 18.20 -39.71
CA GLN A 120 -21.52 19.40 -40.29
C GLN A 120 -21.80 20.46 -39.21
N LEU A 121 -22.24 20.07 -38.00
CA LEU A 121 -22.41 21.01 -36.89
C LEU A 121 -21.08 21.61 -36.41
N LEU A 122 -20.01 20.83 -36.41
CA LEU A 122 -18.69 21.31 -36.00
C LEU A 122 -18.09 22.30 -37.00
N GLU A 123 -18.27 22.05 -38.29
CA GLU A 123 -17.72 22.86 -39.38
C GLU A 123 -18.62 24.05 -39.78
N GLY A 124 -19.91 23.99 -39.45
CA GLY A 124 -20.87 25.03 -39.78
C GLY A 124 -20.73 26.30 -38.92
N ASP A 125 -21.01 27.46 -39.52
CA ASP A 125 -20.92 28.76 -38.85
C ASP A 125 -22.15 29.08 -37.97
N THR A 126 -23.23 28.31 -38.13
CA THR A 126 -24.53 28.60 -37.48
C THR A 126 -24.62 28.05 -36.05
N ALA A 127 -23.76 27.08 -35.67
CA ALA A 127 -23.79 26.45 -34.37
C ALA A 127 -23.04 27.27 -33.29
N SER A 128 -23.67 27.47 -32.13
CA SER A 128 -23.06 28.17 -31.00
C SER A 128 -21.86 27.42 -30.45
N SER A 129 -20.96 28.12 -29.73
CA SER A 129 -19.77 27.51 -29.12
C SER A 129 -20.12 26.36 -28.12
N VAL A 130 -21.24 26.46 -27.41
CA VAL A 130 -21.74 25.43 -26.51
C VAL A 130 -22.15 24.17 -27.27
N VAL A 131 -22.87 24.34 -28.40
CA VAL A 131 -23.25 23.24 -29.31
C VAL A 131 -22.01 22.57 -29.88
N LYS A 132 -21.02 23.33 -30.34
CA LYS A 132 -19.76 22.80 -30.87
C LYS A 132 -18.98 22.01 -29.81
N LYS A 133 -18.89 22.49 -28.55
CA LYS A 133 -18.27 21.76 -27.44
C LYS A 133 -18.96 20.41 -27.17
N ARG A 134 -20.30 20.35 -27.17
CA ARG A 134 -21.04 19.09 -27.01
C ARG A 134 -20.89 18.17 -28.22
N ALA A 135 -20.82 18.73 -29.44
CA ALA A 135 -20.58 17.96 -30.65
C ALA A 135 -19.20 17.27 -30.66
N VAL A 136 -18.15 17.89 -30.07
CA VAL A 136 -16.84 17.23 -29.85
C VAL A 136 -16.99 15.98 -28.96
N VAL A 137 -17.84 16.05 -27.93
CA VAL A 137 -18.11 14.87 -27.08
C VAL A 137 -18.88 13.81 -27.89
N ALA A 138 -19.87 14.21 -28.67
CA ALA A 138 -20.68 13.31 -29.48
C ALA A 138 -19.83 12.54 -30.51
N ILE A 139 -18.92 13.23 -31.25
CA ILE A 139 -18.05 12.56 -32.23
C ILE A 139 -17.09 11.59 -31.60
N SER A 140 -16.53 11.91 -30.43
CA SER A 140 -15.63 11.01 -29.72
C SER A 140 -16.33 9.77 -29.16
N MET A 141 -17.61 9.86 -28.81
CA MET A 141 -18.40 8.69 -28.40
C MET A 141 -18.82 7.85 -29.61
N LEU A 142 -19.17 8.47 -30.74
CA LEU A 142 -19.43 7.75 -31.97
C LEU A 142 -18.21 7.00 -32.49
N ALA A 143 -17.01 7.51 -32.24
CA ALA A 143 -15.76 6.89 -32.66
C ALA A 143 -15.59 5.45 -32.11
N LEU A 144 -16.21 5.12 -30.97
CA LEU A 144 -16.24 3.76 -30.42
C LEU A 144 -16.88 2.74 -31.37
N TYR A 145 -17.81 3.18 -32.20
CA TYR A 145 -18.66 2.35 -33.06
C TYR A 145 -18.36 2.49 -34.55
N LEU A 146 -17.47 3.39 -34.95
CA LEU A 146 -16.99 3.52 -36.35
C LEU A 146 -16.17 2.28 -36.74
N THR A 147 -16.26 1.88 -38.02
CA THR A 147 -15.30 0.92 -38.61
C THR A 147 -13.91 1.54 -38.69
N GLU A 148 -12.86 0.71 -38.84
CA GLU A 148 -11.50 1.24 -39.02
C GLU A 148 -11.38 2.15 -40.27
N ASP A 149 -12.00 1.76 -41.40
CA ASP A 149 -12.00 2.56 -42.62
C ASP A 149 -12.64 3.92 -42.45
N HIS A 150 -13.77 4.01 -41.74
CA HIS A 150 -14.44 5.26 -41.46
C HIS A 150 -13.69 6.12 -40.43
N LEU A 151 -13.08 5.49 -39.42
CA LEU A 151 -12.22 6.19 -38.47
C LEU A 151 -11.02 6.83 -39.20
N ASP A 152 -10.39 6.07 -40.09
CA ASP A 152 -9.33 6.57 -40.97
C ASP A 152 -9.77 7.77 -41.81
N VAL A 153 -10.96 7.73 -42.43
CA VAL A 153 -11.52 8.85 -43.20
C VAL A 153 -11.70 10.09 -42.34
N VAL A 154 -12.28 9.94 -41.15
CA VAL A 154 -12.47 11.06 -40.20
C VAL A 154 -11.12 11.67 -39.81
N LEU A 155 -10.15 10.84 -39.41
CA LEU A 155 -8.82 11.31 -39.01
C LEU A 155 -8.07 11.99 -40.17
N LYS A 156 -8.15 11.46 -41.38
CA LYS A 156 -7.58 12.11 -42.56
C LYS A 156 -8.26 13.45 -42.88
N ARG A 157 -9.58 13.57 -42.70
CA ARG A 157 -10.30 14.84 -42.83
C ARG A 157 -9.81 15.89 -41.83
N LEU A 158 -9.67 15.51 -40.54
CA LEU A 158 -9.14 16.37 -39.50
C LEU A 158 -7.68 16.78 -39.79
N SER A 159 -6.83 15.83 -40.16
CA SER A 159 -5.43 16.10 -40.51
C SER A 159 -5.27 17.00 -41.72
N SER A 160 -6.02 16.76 -42.81
CA SER A 160 -6.00 17.62 -44.00
C SER A 160 -6.51 19.02 -43.71
N GLY A 161 -7.54 19.14 -42.87
CA GLY A 161 -8.06 20.45 -42.43
C GLY A 161 -7.06 21.24 -41.59
N LEU A 162 -6.23 20.59 -40.75
CA LEU A 162 -5.16 21.26 -40.00
C LEU A 162 -3.99 21.71 -40.89
N THR A 163 -3.77 21.05 -42.02
CA THR A 163 -2.65 21.37 -42.95
C THR A 163 -3.02 22.38 -44.04
N GLN A 164 -4.30 22.63 -44.25
CA GLN A 164 -4.74 23.58 -45.28
C GLN A 164 -4.38 25.02 -44.94
N PRO A 165 -3.76 25.78 -45.88
CA PRO A 165 -3.54 27.20 -45.67
C PRO A 165 -4.87 27.94 -45.67
N GLY A 166 -5.11 28.78 -44.66
CA GLY A 166 -6.36 29.55 -44.51
C GLY A 166 -7.39 28.93 -43.53
N THR A 167 -7.09 27.82 -42.89
CA THR A 167 -7.93 27.29 -41.79
C THR A 167 -7.98 28.31 -40.66
N THR A 168 -9.17 28.70 -40.21
CA THR A 168 -9.35 29.66 -39.11
C THR A 168 -8.87 29.09 -37.77
N ALA A 169 -8.49 29.94 -36.82
CA ALA A 169 -8.10 29.52 -35.47
C ALA A 169 -9.20 28.72 -34.76
N VAL A 170 -10.47 29.11 -34.94
CA VAL A 170 -11.63 28.38 -34.40
C VAL A 170 -11.71 26.95 -34.95
N THR A 171 -11.53 26.76 -36.25
CA THR A 171 -11.56 25.43 -36.87
C THR A 171 -10.35 24.58 -36.42
N ARG A 172 -9.15 25.18 -36.37
CA ARG A 172 -7.95 24.50 -35.81
C ARG A 172 -8.21 24.01 -34.39
N ARG A 173 -8.71 24.86 -33.52
CA ARG A 173 -9.06 24.52 -32.13
C ARG A 173 -10.02 23.33 -32.05
N LEU A 174 -11.09 23.35 -32.86
CA LEU A 174 -12.07 22.26 -32.87
C LEU A 174 -11.45 20.94 -33.32
N TYR A 175 -10.66 20.91 -34.38
CA TYR A 175 -10.04 19.69 -34.90
C TYR A 175 -9.06 19.11 -33.90
N ILE A 176 -8.23 19.94 -33.28
CA ILE A 176 -7.31 19.53 -32.21
C ILE A 176 -8.09 18.97 -31.01
N SER A 177 -9.18 19.63 -30.62
CA SER A 177 -10.04 19.17 -29.50
C SER A 177 -10.68 17.81 -29.79
N ILE A 178 -11.11 17.58 -31.05
CA ILE A 178 -11.67 16.28 -31.48
C ILE A 178 -10.60 15.21 -31.39
N MET A 179 -9.38 15.44 -31.91
CA MET A 179 -8.29 14.48 -31.84
C MET A 179 -7.95 14.10 -30.37
N GLY A 180 -7.84 15.08 -29.47
CA GLY A 180 -7.62 14.83 -28.04
C GLY A 180 -8.74 14.04 -27.38
N SER A 181 -10.00 14.37 -27.72
CA SER A 181 -11.17 13.66 -27.20
C SER A 181 -11.27 12.21 -27.71
N MET A 182 -10.97 11.99 -29.00
CA MET A 182 -10.92 10.65 -29.58
C MET A 182 -9.81 9.79 -28.98
N ALA A 183 -8.63 10.35 -28.74
CA ALA A 183 -7.53 9.65 -28.08
C ALA A 183 -7.94 9.14 -26.68
N ARG A 184 -8.72 9.92 -25.93
CA ARG A 184 -9.27 9.49 -24.63
C ARG A 184 -10.32 8.39 -24.76
N SER A 185 -11.18 8.49 -25.80
CA SER A 185 -12.32 7.57 -25.95
C SER A 185 -11.92 6.22 -26.54
N ILE A 186 -10.98 6.19 -27.48
CA ILE A 186 -10.56 4.98 -28.21
C ILE A 186 -9.03 4.80 -28.25
N PRO A 187 -8.32 4.79 -27.13
CA PRO A 187 -6.85 4.86 -27.09
C PRO A 187 -6.17 3.77 -27.93
N SER A 188 -6.62 2.53 -27.87
CA SER A 188 -6.02 1.41 -28.62
C SER A 188 -6.19 1.52 -30.14
N ARG A 189 -7.31 2.11 -30.58
CA ARG A 189 -7.61 2.33 -32.01
C ARG A 189 -6.99 3.64 -32.52
N PHE A 190 -6.86 4.63 -31.65
CA PHE A 190 -6.25 5.93 -32.00
C PHE A 190 -4.72 5.87 -32.04
N GLY A 191 -4.10 5.01 -31.21
CA GLY A 191 -2.64 4.89 -31.08
C GLY A 191 -1.90 4.75 -32.41
N PRO A 192 -2.30 3.88 -33.35
CA PRO A 192 -1.67 3.75 -34.67
C PRO A 192 -1.63 5.05 -35.47
N HIS A 193 -2.59 5.93 -35.31
CA HIS A 193 -2.69 7.23 -35.99
C HIS A 193 -1.91 8.36 -35.31
N MET A 194 -1.26 8.07 -34.18
CA MET A 194 -0.47 9.07 -33.41
C MET A 194 0.67 9.66 -34.25
N LYS A 195 1.22 8.89 -35.19
CA LYS A 195 2.27 9.35 -36.10
C LYS A 195 1.87 10.53 -36.97
N ASP A 196 0.57 10.61 -37.30
CA ASP A 196 0.00 11.67 -38.12
C ASP A 196 -0.57 12.80 -37.27
N ALA A 197 -1.19 12.46 -36.12
CA ALA A 197 -1.85 13.40 -35.23
C ALA A 197 -0.89 14.21 -34.35
N ALA A 198 0.10 13.56 -33.73
CA ALA A 198 0.98 14.23 -32.78
C ALA A 198 1.84 15.36 -33.42
N PRO A 199 2.44 15.19 -34.62
CA PRO A 199 3.18 16.28 -35.27
C PRO A 199 2.33 17.50 -35.55
N LEU A 200 1.04 17.33 -35.90
CA LEU A 200 0.14 18.44 -36.20
C LEU A 200 -0.21 19.25 -34.94
N VAL A 201 -0.43 18.58 -33.84
CA VAL A 201 -0.66 19.24 -32.54
C VAL A 201 0.63 19.90 -32.03
N LEU A 202 1.78 19.24 -32.13
CA LEU A 202 3.07 19.78 -31.71
C LEU A 202 3.53 20.96 -32.59
N LYS A 203 3.15 20.98 -33.88
CA LYS A 203 3.43 22.12 -34.75
C LYS A 203 2.77 23.40 -34.25
N ALA A 204 1.54 23.32 -33.72
CA ALA A 204 0.85 24.47 -33.11
C ALA A 204 1.55 24.98 -31.83
N LEU A 205 2.46 24.17 -31.27
CA LEU A 205 3.25 24.49 -30.07
C LEU A 205 4.73 24.73 -30.41
N SER A 206 5.09 24.86 -31.69
CA SER A 206 6.47 25.05 -32.12
C SER A 206 6.96 26.47 -31.82
N GLU A 207 8.28 26.63 -31.86
CA GLU A 207 8.94 27.92 -31.63
C GLU A 207 8.64 28.89 -32.73
N GLU A 208 8.64 28.42 -33.99
CA GLU A 208 8.37 29.23 -35.16
C GLU A 208 6.94 29.84 -35.14
N GLU A 209 5.96 29.08 -34.65
CA GLU A 209 4.58 29.61 -34.51
C GLU A 209 4.48 30.61 -33.34
N LEU A 210 5.27 30.49 -32.32
CA LEU A 210 5.34 31.44 -31.21
C LEU A 210 6.01 32.74 -31.67
N ASP A 211 7.17 32.65 -32.32
CA ASP A 211 7.95 33.79 -32.78
C ASP A 211 7.15 34.61 -33.82
N ALA A 212 6.49 33.93 -34.78
CA ALA A 212 5.60 34.57 -35.74
C ALA A 212 4.41 35.30 -35.09
N HIS A 213 3.97 34.82 -33.90
CA HIS A 213 2.93 35.49 -33.12
C HIS A 213 3.47 36.70 -32.36
N MET A 214 4.62 36.57 -31.75
CA MET A 214 5.26 37.68 -31.04
C MET A 214 5.65 38.82 -31.98
N GLU A 215 6.06 38.50 -33.21
CA GLU A 215 6.31 39.50 -34.28
C GLU A 215 5.05 40.27 -34.62
N LYS A 216 3.88 39.63 -34.77
CA LYS A 216 2.61 40.27 -35.02
C LYS A 216 2.12 41.15 -33.89
N ILE A 217 2.33 40.74 -32.63
CA ILE A 217 2.05 41.58 -31.46
C ILE A 217 2.92 42.84 -31.49
N SER A 218 4.20 42.71 -31.83
CA SER A 218 5.10 43.85 -31.94
C SER A 218 4.70 44.84 -33.06
N ASP A 219 4.04 44.34 -34.11
CA ASP A 219 3.48 45.13 -35.18
C ASP A 219 2.12 45.78 -34.85
N GLY A 220 1.56 45.54 -33.64
CA GLY A 220 0.35 46.16 -33.11
C GLY A 220 -0.95 45.45 -33.48
N GLU A 221 -0.89 44.20 -33.91
CA GLU A 221 -2.09 43.36 -34.12
C GLU A 221 -2.59 42.78 -32.80
N ASP A 222 -3.85 42.95 -32.45
CA ASP A 222 -4.50 42.33 -31.32
C ASP A 222 -4.91 40.88 -31.68
N LEU A 223 -4.05 39.92 -31.38
CA LEU A 223 -4.22 38.50 -31.70
C LEU A 223 -4.34 37.63 -30.46
N GLY A 224 -4.39 38.20 -29.24
CA GLY A 224 -4.17 37.50 -28.00
C GLY A 224 -5.12 36.33 -27.73
N LEU A 225 -6.43 36.51 -27.90
CA LEU A 225 -7.41 35.51 -27.44
C LEU A 225 -7.43 34.25 -28.32
N GLU A 226 -7.50 34.41 -29.66
CA GLU A 226 -7.57 33.25 -30.57
C GLU A 226 -6.27 32.40 -30.51
N PHE A 227 -5.12 33.05 -30.38
CA PHE A 227 -3.84 32.38 -30.23
C PHE A 227 -3.82 31.54 -28.96
N ASN A 228 -4.18 32.12 -27.82
CA ASN A 228 -4.22 31.43 -26.54
C ASN A 228 -5.17 30.23 -26.54
N GLU A 229 -6.36 30.35 -27.14
CA GLU A 229 -7.34 29.27 -27.26
C GLU A 229 -6.82 28.07 -28.09
N VAL A 230 -6.09 28.32 -29.18
CA VAL A 230 -5.49 27.23 -29.98
C VAL A 230 -4.37 26.52 -29.17
N ARG A 231 -3.53 27.26 -28.45
CA ARG A 231 -2.42 26.67 -27.61
C ARG A 231 -2.97 25.92 -26.42
N GLU A 232 -3.98 26.47 -25.76
CA GLU A 232 -4.69 25.76 -24.70
C GLU A 232 -5.24 24.42 -25.20
N SER A 233 -5.97 24.44 -26.33
CA SER A 233 -6.53 23.22 -26.92
C SER A 233 -5.45 22.23 -27.34
N SER A 234 -4.34 22.73 -27.88
CA SER A 234 -3.19 21.87 -28.26
C SER A 234 -2.54 21.20 -27.07
N LEU A 235 -2.33 21.92 -25.97
CA LEU A 235 -1.79 21.37 -24.72
C LEU A 235 -2.75 20.39 -24.06
N VAL A 236 -4.07 20.64 -24.11
CA VAL A 236 -5.10 19.71 -23.63
C VAL A 236 -5.16 18.43 -24.47
N ALA A 237 -5.00 18.55 -25.80
CA ALA A 237 -4.90 17.39 -26.68
C ALA A 237 -3.60 16.63 -26.44
N LEU A 238 -2.48 17.32 -26.23
CA LEU A 238 -1.19 16.73 -25.87
C LEU A 238 -1.27 15.95 -24.54
N GLU A 239 -1.90 16.53 -23.53
CA GLU A 239 -2.20 15.84 -22.26
C GLU A 239 -3.00 14.55 -22.50
N ALA A 240 -4.03 14.63 -23.37
CA ALA A 240 -4.82 13.45 -23.72
C ALA A 240 -4.00 12.35 -24.41
N PHE A 241 -3.10 12.72 -25.31
CA PHE A 241 -2.19 11.80 -25.99
C PHE A 241 -1.23 11.13 -25.00
N LEU A 242 -0.62 11.92 -24.12
CA LEU A 242 0.27 11.41 -23.06
C LEU A 242 -0.43 10.46 -22.08
N ALA A 243 -1.68 10.77 -21.72
CA ALA A 243 -2.47 9.94 -20.82
C ALA A 243 -2.93 8.62 -21.45
N SER A 244 -3.37 8.68 -22.73
CA SER A 244 -4.07 7.59 -23.38
C SER A 244 -3.16 6.70 -24.24
N CYS A 245 -2.12 7.28 -24.87
CA CYS A 245 -1.22 6.60 -25.79
C CYS A 245 0.26 6.86 -25.42
N PRO A 246 0.70 6.56 -24.18
CA PRO A 246 2.04 6.92 -23.69
C PRO A 246 3.18 6.22 -24.44
N GLN A 247 2.96 5.05 -25.01
CA GLN A 247 3.98 4.30 -25.76
C GLN A 247 4.24 4.93 -27.13
N GLU A 248 3.18 5.30 -27.82
CA GLU A 248 3.24 5.94 -29.14
C GLU A 248 3.83 7.35 -29.04
N MET A 249 3.57 8.04 -27.90
CA MET A 249 4.15 9.37 -27.61
C MET A 249 5.62 9.34 -27.26
N LYS A 250 6.20 8.17 -27.02
CA LYS A 250 7.61 8.04 -26.57
C LYS A 250 8.60 8.69 -27.53
N GLN A 251 8.39 8.59 -28.83
CA GLN A 251 9.26 9.16 -29.85
C GLN A 251 9.26 10.70 -29.89
N TYR A 252 8.26 11.35 -29.30
CA TYR A 252 8.11 12.81 -29.27
C TYR A 252 8.51 13.43 -27.93
N THR A 253 9.10 12.67 -27.03
CA THR A 253 9.34 13.10 -25.64
C THR A 253 10.10 14.42 -25.53
N ASP A 254 11.19 14.59 -26.28
CA ASP A 254 12.02 15.80 -26.21
C ASP A 254 11.25 17.02 -26.74
N VAL A 255 10.50 16.86 -27.83
CA VAL A 255 9.65 17.93 -28.39
C VAL A 255 8.52 18.28 -27.44
N VAL A 256 7.93 17.29 -26.77
CA VAL A 256 6.89 17.49 -25.74
C VAL A 256 7.43 18.31 -24.57
N ILE A 257 8.58 17.92 -24.03
CA ILE A 257 9.20 18.63 -22.90
C ILE A 257 9.54 20.07 -23.31
N SER A 258 10.21 20.27 -24.45
CA SER A 258 10.58 21.61 -24.91
C SER A 258 9.36 22.50 -25.17
N SER A 259 8.31 21.96 -25.78
CA SER A 259 7.04 22.70 -26.01
C SER A 259 6.37 23.07 -24.68
N CYS A 260 6.24 22.12 -23.75
CA CYS A 260 5.64 22.41 -22.45
C CYS A 260 6.44 23.45 -21.66
N LEU A 261 7.75 23.38 -21.69
CA LEU A 261 8.62 24.34 -20.99
C LEU A 261 8.55 25.73 -21.63
N ARG A 262 8.47 25.83 -22.96
CA ARG A 262 8.26 27.09 -23.69
C ARG A 262 6.97 27.76 -23.24
N PHE A 263 5.86 27.03 -23.26
CA PHE A 263 4.55 27.59 -22.87
C PHE A 263 4.36 27.70 -21.36
N LEU A 264 5.16 27.05 -20.53
CA LEU A 264 5.21 27.30 -19.09
C LEU A 264 5.80 28.69 -18.77
N LYS A 265 6.70 29.19 -19.63
CA LYS A 265 7.30 30.54 -19.53
C LYS A 265 6.48 31.63 -20.24
N PHE A 266 5.49 31.25 -21.05
CA PHE A 266 4.75 32.16 -21.88
C PHE A 266 3.97 33.20 -21.09
N ASP A 267 4.41 34.45 -21.16
CA ASP A 267 3.77 35.62 -20.55
C ASP A 267 3.95 36.83 -21.46
N PRO A 268 2.98 37.15 -22.33
CA PRO A 268 3.09 38.21 -23.32
C PRO A 268 3.14 39.61 -22.70
N ASN A 269 2.67 39.78 -21.45
CA ASN A 269 2.63 41.06 -20.77
C ASN A 269 3.91 41.38 -19.99
N TYR A 270 4.81 40.41 -19.85
CA TYR A 270 6.10 40.54 -19.19
C TYR A 270 7.20 40.02 -20.13
N ALA A 271 7.82 40.95 -20.89
CA ALA A 271 9.08 40.68 -21.56
C ALA A 271 10.12 40.51 -20.45
N VAL A 272 10.39 39.28 -20.05
CA VAL A 272 11.50 39.00 -19.13
C VAL A 272 12.75 39.06 -19.95
N ASP A 273 13.58 40.06 -19.69
CA ASP A 273 14.98 40.04 -20.11
C ASP A 273 15.64 38.81 -19.49
N ASP A 274 15.83 37.76 -20.31
CA ASP A 274 16.43 36.48 -19.92
C ASP A 274 17.96 36.57 -19.66
N ASP A 275 18.55 37.80 -19.65
CA ASP A 275 19.99 38.04 -19.63
C ASP A 275 20.57 38.42 -18.25
N ASP A 276 19.81 38.54 -17.16
CA ASP A 276 20.31 38.86 -15.83
C ASP A 276 20.27 37.66 -14.86
N ASP A 277 20.97 36.59 -15.18
CA ASP A 277 21.30 35.50 -14.24
C ASP A 277 22.72 35.64 -13.65
N GLU A 278 23.19 36.87 -13.35
CA GLU A 278 24.39 37.07 -12.53
C GLU A 278 24.10 37.98 -11.32
N ASP A 279 24.17 37.35 -10.15
CA ASP A 279 24.49 37.95 -8.83
C ASP A 279 23.66 39.17 -8.37
N MET A 280 22.44 38.94 -7.90
CA MET A 280 21.84 39.86 -6.92
C MET A 280 22.24 39.37 -5.51
N GLU A 281 23.31 39.95 -4.98
CA GLU A 281 23.62 39.94 -3.56
C GLU A 281 22.46 40.59 -2.80
N GLU A 282 22.03 39.94 -1.74
CA GLU A 282 20.93 40.34 -0.84
C GLU A 282 21.28 41.70 -0.16
N GLU A 283 20.66 42.79 -0.53
CA GLU A 283 20.47 43.91 0.38
C GLU A 283 19.36 43.53 1.36
N GLU A 284 19.75 43.28 2.60
CA GLU A 284 18.85 43.17 3.75
C GLU A 284 18.17 44.53 3.98
N GLU A 285 16.97 44.74 3.49
CA GLU A 285 16.08 45.80 3.95
C GLU A 285 15.56 45.43 5.35
N GLU A 286 16.11 46.10 6.37
CA GLU A 286 15.52 46.18 7.69
C GLU A 286 14.14 46.89 7.59
N ASP A 287 13.05 46.16 7.61
CA ASP A 287 11.70 46.69 7.73
C ASP A 287 11.41 47.06 9.20
N ASP A 288 11.46 48.36 9.45
CA ASP A 288 10.94 49.00 10.66
C ASP A 288 9.45 48.66 10.86
N GLU A 289 9.15 48.12 12.02
CA GLU A 289 7.78 47.95 12.53
C GLU A 289 7.10 49.32 12.67
N MET A 290 6.14 49.62 11.79
CA MET A 290 5.10 50.63 12.05
C MET A 290 3.75 49.92 12.21
N GLU A 291 3.31 49.84 13.43
CA GLU A 291 1.88 49.63 13.77
C GLU A 291 1.06 50.79 13.21
N ASP A 292 0.18 50.58 12.28
CA ASP A 292 -0.93 51.48 11.96
C ASP A 292 -2.24 50.67 11.88
N ASP A 293 -3.02 50.89 12.91
CA ASP A 293 -4.46 50.67 13.00
C ASP A 293 -5.17 51.57 12.02
N ASP A 294 -5.65 51.05 10.91
CA ASP A 294 -6.72 51.68 10.13
C ASP A 294 -7.65 50.63 9.47
N GLU A 295 -8.81 50.51 10.11
CA GLU A 295 -10.04 49.93 9.59
C GLU A 295 -10.48 50.73 8.35
N PHE A 296 -10.19 50.20 7.14
CA PHE A 296 -10.91 50.58 5.94
C PHE A 296 -11.50 49.35 5.24
N ASP A 297 -12.84 49.30 5.32
CA ASP A 297 -13.68 48.57 4.40
C ASP A 297 -13.35 49.04 2.98
N ALA A 298 -12.59 48.21 2.26
CA ALA A 298 -12.51 48.32 0.83
C ALA A 298 -13.23 47.07 0.26
N ASP A 299 -14.47 47.31 -0.08
CA ASP A 299 -15.21 46.59 -1.11
C ASP A 299 -14.48 46.79 -2.46
N ASP A 300 -13.34 46.13 -2.65
CA ASP A 300 -12.69 46.02 -3.93
C ASP A 300 -13.35 44.85 -4.67
N GLY A 301 -14.39 45.20 -5.41
CA GLY A 301 -14.78 44.44 -6.56
C GLY A 301 -13.54 44.25 -7.44
N PHE A 302 -13.02 43.03 -7.47
CA PHE A 302 -12.13 42.58 -8.51
C PHE A 302 -12.91 42.66 -9.82
N GLU A 303 -12.75 43.79 -10.51
CA GLU A 303 -12.93 43.82 -11.96
C GLU A 303 -11.97 42.77 -12.49
N ASP A 304 -12.50 41.62 -12.92
CA ASP A 304 -11.78 40.64 -13.71
C ASP A 304 -11.17 41.41 -14.89
N ASP A 305 -9.86 41.64 -14.85
CA ASP A 305 -9.08 41.96 -16.04
C ASP A 305 -9.10 40.71 -16.92
N ASP A 306 -10.21 40.54 -17.63
CA ASP A 306 -10.50 39.41 -18.55
C ASP A 306 -9.55 39.38 -19.78
N ASP A 307 -8.56 40.30 -19.84
CA ASP A 307 -7.70 40.48 -21.02
C ASP A 307 -6.46 39.57 -21.05
N ASP A 308 -6.03 38.95 -19.96
CA ASP A 308 -4.88 38.02 -19.98
C ASP A 308 -5.26 36.54 -19.83
N ALA A 309 -5.61 35.90 -20.92
CA ALA A 309 -5.87 34.45 -20.96
C ALA A 309 -4.60 33.57 -21.02
N SER A 310 -3.40 34.17 -21.00
CA SER A 310 -2.12 33.43 -21.09
C SER A 310 -1.87 32.47 -19.94
N TRP A 311 -2.37 32.76 -18.73
CA TRP A 311 -2.29 31.86 -17.58
C TRP A 311 -2.95 30.49 -17.83
N LYS A 312 -4.00 30.40 -18.66
CA LYS A 312 -4.64 29.14 -19.03
C LYS A 312 -3.68 28.25 -19.82
N VAL A 313 -2.91 28.86 -20.72
CA VAL A 313 -1.87 28.16 -21.49
C VAL A 313 -0.75 27.66 -20.58
N ARG A 314 -0.24 28.51 -19.67
CA ARG A 314 0.77 28.10 -18.68
C ARG A 314 0.29 26.94 -17.80
N ARG A 315 -0.96 27.02 -17.34
CA ARG A 315 -1.57 25.94 -16.54
C ARG A 315 -1.67 24.63 -17.32
N CYS A 316 -2.12 24.68 -18.58
CA CYS A 316 -2.20 23.48 -19.42
C CYS A 316 -0.82 22.89 -19.72
N ALA A 317 0.21 23.71 -19.86
CA ALA A 317 1.59 23.26 -20.02
C ALA A 317 2.10 22.52 -18.77
N ALA A 318 1.87 23.09 -17.58
CA ALA A 318 2.18 22.42 -16.32
C ALA A 318 1.45 21.09 -16.17
N LYS A 319 0.17 21.04 -16.56
CA LYS A 319 -0.65 19.83 -16.52
C LYS A 319 -0.19 18.76 -17.51
N ALA A 320 0.26 19.14 -18.70
CA ALA A 320 0.84 18.21 -19.67
C ALA A 320 2.15 17.61 -19.14
N LEU A 321 3.01 18.41 -18.46
CA LEU A 321 4.19 17.91 -17.76
C LEU A 321 3.81 16.97 -16.61
N TYR A 322 2.81 17.31 -15.81
CA TYR A 322 2.27 16.41 -14.79
C TYR A 322 1.89 15.05 -15.38
N THR A 323 1.15 15.05 -16.51
CA THR A 323 0.71 13.82 -17.17
C THR A 323 1.88 13.03 -17.76
N LEU A 324 2.89 13.69 -18.33
CA LEU A 324 4.12 13.04 -18.77
C LEU A 324 4.84 12.35 -17.60
N ILE A 325 4.99 13.02 -16.46
CA ILE A 325 5.58 12.46 -15.24
C ILE A 325 4.74 11.27 -14.74
N ALA A 326 3.40 11.42 -14.71
CA ALA A 326 2.50 10.36 -14.25
C ALA A 326 2.62 9.07 -15.06
N THR A 327 2.76 9.18 -16.39
CA THR A 327 2.72 8.04 -17.31
C THR A 327 4.09 7.46 -17.66
N ARG A 328 5.16 8.26 -17.53
CA ARG A 328 6.48 7.92 -18.06
C ARG A 328 7.62 7.96 -17.03
N ALA A 329 7.41 8.52 -15.83
CA ALA A 329 8.47 8.63 -14.84
C ALA A 329 8.99 7.27 -14.34
N SER A 330 8.10 6.29 -14.16
CA SER A 330 8.47 4.94 -13.68
C SER A 330 9.16 4.07 -14.76
N GLY A 331 9.95 4.65 -15.63
CA GLY A 331 10.62 3.95 -16.70
C GLY A 331 11.96 4.58 -17.01
N ASP A 332 12.07 5.12 -18.22
CA ASP A 332 13.31 5.66 -18.77
C ASP A 332 13.61 7.10 -18.32
N LEU A 333 12.61 7.99 -18.25
CA LEU A 333 12.81 9.42 -18.06
C LEU A 333 13.35 9.80 -16.66
N LEU A 334 12.99 9.04 -15.66
CA LEU A 334 13.48 9.24 -14.30
C LEU A 334 14.90 8.69 -14.14
N GLU A 335 15.14 7.47 -14.62
CA GLU A 335 16.43 6.78 -14.52
C GLU A 335 17.53 7.46 -15.35
N ASN A 336 17.17 8.01 -16.51
CA ASN A 336 18.10 8.74 -17.38
C ASN A 336 18.35 10.20 -16.93
N GLY A 337 17.70 10.65 -15.85
CA GLY A 337 17.86 12.02 -15.34
C GLY A 337 17.23 13.12 -16.18
N VAL A 338 16.50 12.82 -17.26
CA VAL A 338 15.88 13.80 -18.16
C VAL A 338 14.90 14.71 -17.41
N LEU A 339 14.06 14.14 -16.54
CA LEU A 339 13.09 14.94 -15.79
C LEU A 339 13.76 15.90 -14.79
N TYR A 340 14.82 15.47 -14.11
CA TYR A 340 15.56 16.32 -13.17
C TYR A 340 16.48 17.33 -13.88
N GLY A 341 16.99 16.99 -15.06
CA GLY A 341 17.85 17.89 -15.82
C GLY A 341 17.10 18.97 -16.58
N GLN A 342 15.95 18.63 -17.16
CA GLN A 342 15.23 19.53 -18.07
C GLN A 342 13.94 20.10 -17.46
N ALA A 343 13.12 19.29 -16.80
CA ALA A 343 11.77 19.70 -16.36
C ALA A 343 11.76 20.30 -14.94
N ALA A 344 12.53 19.73 -14.00
CA ALA A 344 12.47 20.15 -12.60
C ALA A 344 12.95 21.61 -12.35
N PRO A 345 14.09 22.09 -12.92
CA PRO A 345 14.53 23.44 -12.66
C PRO A 345 13.52 24.53 -13.11
N PRO A 346 12.92 24.47 -14.31
CA PRO A 346 11.88 25.42 -14.70
C PRO A 346 10.62 25.33 -13.83
N LEU A 347 10.22 24.11 -13.40
CA LEU A 347 9.09 23.95 -12.48
C LEU A 347 9.39 24.61 -11.13
N ILE A 348 10.60 24.46 -10.60
CA ILE A 348 11.01 25.09 -9.33
C ILE A 348 10.99 26.62 -9.45
N LYS A 349 11.52 27.18 -10.55
CA LYS A 349 11.48 28.65 -10.80
C LYS A 349 10.04 29.16 -10.87
N ARG A 350 9.08 28.37 -11.38
CA ARG A 350 7.67 28.72 -11.49
C ARG A 350 6.82 28.45 -10.22
N ILE A 351 7.41 28.03 -9.12
CA ILE A 351 6.73 28.04 -7.80
C ILE A 351 6.36 29.48 -7.39
N ASP A 352 7.10 30.47 -7.87
CA ASP A 352 6.83 31.90 -7.64
C ASP A 352 5.89 32.54 -8.69
N GLU A 353 5.12 31.72 -9.41
CA GLU A 353 4.13 32.17 -10.38
C GLU A 353 3.08 33.08 -9.73
N ARG A 354 2.70 34.20 -10.38
CA ARG A 354 1.70 35.15 -9.89
C ARG A 354 0.30 34.55 -9.82
N GLU A 355 -0.08 33.74 -10.84
CA GLU A 355 -1.38 33.12 -10.90
C GLU A 355 -1.48 31.88 -10.03
N GLU A 356 -2.40 31.89 -9.07
CA GLU A 356 -2.54 30.77 -8.11
C GLU A 356 -2.86 29.44 -8.81
N ASN A 357 -3.73 29.42 -9.82
CA ASN A 357 -4.07 28.19 -10.53
C ASN A 357 -2.88 27.56 -11.26
N VAL A 358 -1.99 28.36 -11.82
CA VAL A 358 -0.74 27.90 -12.47
C VAL A 358 0.22 27.39 -11.41
N ARG A 359 0.42 28.17 -10.35
CA ARG A 359 1.28 27.83 -9.23
C ARG A 359 0.92 26.47 -8.61
N LEU A 360 -0.38 26.21 -8.37
CA LEU A 360 -0.87 24.95 -7.82
C LEU A 360 -0.59 23.77 -8.77
N GLU A 361 -0.75 23.95 -10.08
CA GLU A 361 -0.46 22.90 -11.05
C GLU A 361 1.04 22.59 -11.13
N VAL A 362 1.88 23.62 -11.10
CA VAL A 362 3.36 23.51 -11.06
C VAL A 362 3.82 22.75 -9.81
N ILE A 363 3.31 23.14 -8.63
CA ILE A 363 3.63 22.45 -7.38
C ILE A 363 3.16 21.00 -7.43
N SER A 364 1.99 20.73 -8.02
CA SER A 364 1.46 19.37 -8.18
C SER A 364 2.34 18.50 -9.09
N ALA A 365 2.85 19.07 -10.20
CA ALA A 365 3.78 18.38 -11.10
C ALA A 365 5.10 18.05 -10.40
N LEU A 366 5.66 18.99 -9.66
CA LEU A 366 6.90 18.79 -8.90
C LEU A 366 6.70 17.78 -7.77
N ALA A 367 5.60 17.86 -7.01
CA ALA A 367 5.27 16.90 -5.95
C ALA A 367 5.10 15.49 -6.51
N LEU A 368 4.48 15.34 -7.70
CA LEU A 368 4.38 14.06 -8.38
C LEU A 368 5.76 13.50 -8.75
N LEU A 369 6.66 14.35 -9.28
CA LEU A 369 8.03 13.93 -9.61
C LEU A 369 8.78 13.42 -8.37
N VAL A 370 8.66 14.14 -7.25
CA VAL A 370 9.24 13.72 -5.97
C VAL A 370 8.67 12.36 -5.53
N ARG A 371 7.33 12.18 -5.55
CA ARG A 371 6.69 10.90 -5.20
C ARG A 371 7.15 9.75 -6.10
N LYS A 372 7.25 10.00 -7.41
CA LYS A 372 7.75 9.00 -8.38
C LYS A 372 9.18 8.58 -8.08
N THR A 373 10.02 9.50 -7.63
CA THR A 373 11.39 9.21 -7.17
C THR A 373 11.41 8.28 -5.96
N GLY A 374 10.38 8.35 -5.12
CA GLY A 374 10.20 7.49 -3.94
C GLY A 374 9.55 6.13 -4.23
N GLU A 375 9.03 5.88 -5.44
CA GLU A 375 8.41 4.62 -5.79
C GLU A 375 9.41 3.45 -5.70
N GLY A 376 9.03 2.38 -5.03
CA GLY A 376 9.89 1.20 -4.82
C GLY A 376 10.86 1.30 -3.64
N LEU A 377 10.95 2.45 -2.95
CA LEU A 377 11.68 2.54 -1.70
C LEU A 377 10.93 1.77 -0.61
N HIS A 378 11.50 0.66 -0.19
CA HIS A 378 10.94 -0.10 0.93
C HIS A 378 11.26 0.60 2.24
N THR A 379 10.23 0.87 3.05
CA THR A 379 10.41 1.28 4.45
C THR A 379 10.95 0.09 5.24
N VAL A 380 12.24 0.08 5.50
CA VAL A 380 12.86 -0.85 6.44
C VAL A 380 12.82 -0.18 7.80
N ASN A 381 11.96 -0.67 8.70
CA ASN A 381 11.96 -0.25 10.09
C ASN A 381 13.18 -0.88 10.78
N LEU A 382 14.29 -0.20 10.79
CA LEU A 382 15.50 -0.57 11.53
C LEU A 382 15.69 0.41 12.70
N PRO A 383 16.35 -0.02 13.79
CA PRO A 383 16.67 0.88 14.88
C PRO A 383 17.75 1.90 14.47
N PHE A 384 17.68 3.08 15.06
CA PHE A 384 18.51 4.22 14.72
C PHE A 384 19.93 4.18 15.29
N ASP A 385 20.74 5.19 14.87
CA ASP A 385 22.18 5.38 15.03
C ASP A 385 22.78 5.19 16.43
N ASP A 386 21.99 5.23 17.50
CA ASP A 386 22.47 5.07 18.88
C ASP A 386 22.45 3.61 19.36
N PHE A 387 22.27 2.64 18.48
CA PHE A 387 22.15 1.24 18.81
C PHE A 387 23.49 0.52 18.91
N GLU A 388 23.67 -0.29 19.95
CA GLU A 388 24.78 -1.24 19.99
C GLU A 388 24.55 -2.39 19.01
N PRO A 389 25.62 -2.88 18.33
CA PRO A 389 25.53 -3.92 17.32
C PRO A 389 24.84 -5.21 17.78
N GLU A 390 24.90 -5.52 19.08
CA GLU A 390 24.30 -6.73 19.66
C GLU A 390 22.77 -6.72 19.63
N PHE A 391 22.15 -5.55 19.71
CA PHE A 391 20.68 -5.44 19.65
C PHE A 391 20.15 -5.51 18.22
N VAL A 392 20.91 -5.03 17.24
CA VAL A 392 20.59 -5.09 15.81
C VAL A 392 20.54 -6.54 15.33
N ALA A 393 21.40 -7.41 15.84
CA ALA A 393 21.44 -8.83 15.51
C ALA A 393 20.18 -9.61 15.97
N GLN A 394 19.41 -9.05 16.92
CA GLN A 394 18.18 -9.66 17.44
C GLN A 394 16.90 -9.25 16.71
N ILE A 395 16.96 -8.24 15.84
CA ILE A 395 15.80 -7.81 15.06
C ILE A 395 15.83 -8.50 13.70
N PRO A 396 14.93 -9.43 13.40
CA PRO A 396 14.92 -10.12 12.12
C PRO A 396 14.53 -9.13 11.02
N ILE A 397 15.42 -8.93 10.07
CA ILE A 397 15.12 -8.23 8.81
C ILE A 397 14.02 -9.05 8.12
N SER A 398 12.81 -8.52 8.09
CA SER A 398 11.67 -9.14 7.42
C SER A 398 11.89 -9.09 5.90
N ARG A 399 12.68 -10.01 5.39
CA ARG A 399 12.67 -10.31 3.96
C ARG A 399 11.42 -11.12 3.66
N LYS A 400 10.59 -10.60 2.75
CA LYS A 400 9.46 -11.21 2.01
C LYS A 400 8.96 -12.54 2.58
N ARG A 401 7.64 -12.63 2.86
CA ARG A 401 6.89 -13.85 3.19
C ARG A 401 7.58 -15.14 2.69
N ARG A 402 8.50 -15.67 3.47
CA ARG A 402 9.03 -17.00 3.30
C ARG A 402 8.27 -17.88 4.28
N ARG A 403 7.55 -18.86 3.78
CA ARG A 403 7.09 -20.00 4.59
C ARG A 403 8.33 -20.51 5.33
N GLN A 404 8.50 -20.17 6.60
CA GLN A 404 9.53 -20.74 7.43
C GLN A 404 9.04 -22.12 7.87
N SER A 405 9.75 -23.14 7.38
CA SER A 405 9.76 -24.42 8.03
C SER A 405 10.52 -24.27 9.36
N SER A 406 9.93 -24.84 10.40
CA SER A 406 10.36 -24.91 11.77
C SER A 406 11.82 -25.37 11.96
N GLY A 407 12.65 -24.47 12.42
CA GLY A 407 13.92 -24.80 13.08
C GLY A 407 13.89 -24.23 14.51
N GLY A 408 13.94 -25.09 15.52
CA GLY A 408 13.85 -24.71 16.92
C GLY A 408 15.00 -23.81 17.39
N GLY A 409 14.71 -22.55 17.55
CA GLY A 409 15.49 -21.57 18.28
C GLY A 409 14.51 -20.59 18.88
N SER A 410 14.69 -20.20 20.14
CA SER A 410 13.74 -19.40 20.92
C SER A 410 13.19 -18.19 20.13
N ASN A 411 11.99 -18.33 19.57
CA ASN A 411 11.32 -17.33 18.77
C ASN A 411 10.63 -16.24 19.60
N ALA A 412 10.80 -16.22 20.92
CA ALA A 412 10.18 -15.25 21.80
C ALA A 412 10.56 -13.80 21.46
N SER A 413 11.81 -13.57 21.03
CA SER A 413 12.27 -12.21 20.65
C SER A 413 11.73 -11.71 19.29
N LYS A 414 11.31 -12.62 18.40
CA LYS A 414 10.80 -12.24 17.08
C LYS A 414 9.39 -11.61 17.09
N PHE A 415 8.63 -11.84 18.15
CA PHE A 415 7.29 -11.31 18.34
C PHE A 415 7.24 -10.04 19.19
N LEU A 416 8.36 -9.62 19.76
CA LEU A 416 8.44 -8.48 20.67
C LEU A 416 8.49 -7.12 19.97
N ALA A 417 8.86 -7.06 18.70
CA ALA A 417 8.86 -5.81 17.92
C ALA A 417 7.47 -5.57 17.31
N GLY A 418 6.55 -5.04 18.10
CA GLY A 418 5.27 -4.54 17.59
C GLY A 418 5.47 -3.38 16.62
N PRO A 419 4.57 -3.19 15.63
CA PRO A 419 4.59 -2.02 14.75
C PRO A 419 4.48 -0.74 15.62
N GLY A 420 5.44 0.16 15.51
CA GLY A 420 5.49 1.41 16.28
C GLY A 420 6.56 1.45 17.37
N LEU A 421 7.18 0.33 17.72
CA LEU A 421 8.29 0.30 18.69
C LEU A 421 9.67 0.47 18.04
N THR A 422 9.76 0.33 16.72
CA THR A 422 10.96 0.56 15.91
C THR A 422 10.92 1.92 15.23
N SER A 423 12.08 2.43 14.85
CA SER A 423 12.23 3.68 14.11
C SER A 423 12.83 3.41 12.73
N PRO A 424 12.50 4.22 11.70
CA PRO A 424 13.09 4.08 10.38
C PRO A 424 14.60 4.40 10.43
N VAL A 425 15.39 3.73 9.60
CA VAL A 425 16.81 4.03 9.44
C VAL A 425 16.97 5.25 8.55
N LEU A 426 17.87 6.16 8.95
CA LEU A 426 18.41 7.18 8.04
C LEU A 426 19.22 6.47 6.97
N GLU A 427 18.76 6.54 5.74
CA GLU A 427 19.53 6.13 4.58
C GLU A 427 20.35 7.31 4.07
N LYS A 428 21.65 7.11 3.83
CA LYS A 428 22.44 8.09 3.09
C LYS A 428 21.88 8.22 1.68
N VAL A 429 21.78 9.45 1.19
CA VAL A 429 21.40 9.70 -0.20
C VAL A 429 22.39 8.97 -1.10
N PRO A 430 21.96 8.18 -2.08
CA PRO A 430 22.87 7.50 -3.01
C PRO A 430 23.67 8.52 -3.83
N ALA A 431 24.87 8.14 -4.25
CA ALA A 431 25.74 9.03 -5.04
C ALA A 431 25.20 9.32 -6.45
N HIS A 432 24.37 8.42 -6.99
CA HIS A 432 23.82 8.51 -8.35
C HIS A 432 22.34 8.09 -8.36
N GLY A 433 21.63 8.51 -9.40
CA GLY A 433 20.23 8.17 -9.64
C GLY A 433 19.23 9.22 -9.17
N PRO A 434 17.94 9.00 -9.32
CA PRO A 434 16.89 10.00 -9.15
C PRO A 434 16.89 10.69 -7.77
N ARG A 435 17.19 9.97 -6.69
CA ARG A 435 17.31 10.56 -5.34
C ARG A 435 18.52 11.48 -5.20
N ALA A 436 19.63 11.16 -5.88
CA ALA A 436 20.81 12.03 -5.88
C ALA A 436 20.53 13.33 -6.64
N ASP A 437 19.81 13.24 -7.76
CA ASP A 437 19.43 14.40 -8.55
C ASP A 437 18.40 15.28 -7.82
N LEU A 438 17.42 14.66 -7.16
CA LEU A 438 16.50 15.37 -6.25
C LEU A 438 17.27 16.10 -5.13
N SER A 439 18.28 15.45 -4.53
CA SER A 439 19.08 16.04 -3.45
C SER A 439 19.83 17.31 -3.89
N LYS A 440 20.29 17.37 -5.13
CA LYS A 440 20.94 18.58 -5.69
C LYS A 440 19.98 19.76 -5.82
N LEU A 441 18.70 19.50 -6.10
CA LEU A 441 17.66 20.51 -6.25
C LEU A 441 16.93 20.84 -4.94
N THR A 442 17.14 20.05 -3.89
CA THR A 442 16.48 20.24 -2.58
C THR A 442 16.65 21.66 -2.02
N PRO A 443 17.86 22.29 -2.05
CA PRO A 443 18.03 23.65 -1.54
C PRO A 443 17.10 24.66 -2.22
N THR A 444 17.01 24.61 -3.55
CA THR A 444 16.17 25.53 -4.32
C THR A 444 14.68 25.26 -4.11
N ILE A 445 14.26 23.98 -4.02
CA ILE A 445 12.87 23.61 -3.71
C ILE A 445 12.48 24.16 -2.34
N VAL A 446 13.34 23.99 -1.33
CA VAL A 446 13.06 24.44 0.04
C VAL A 446 13.02 25.96 0.12
N LYS A 447 13.95 26.68 -0.53
CA LYS A 447 13.99 28.17 -0.58
C LYS A 447 12.69 28.72 -1.21
N SER A 448 12.28 28.23 -2.37
CA SER A 448 11.03 28.65 -3.03
C SER A 448 9.81 28.29 -2.18
N SER A 449 9.81 27.10 -1.57
CA SER A 449 8.75 26.66 -0.65
C SER A 449 8.61 27.57 0.57
N ALA A 450 9.71 27.94 1.20
CA ALA A 450 9.73 28.85 2.35
C ALA A 450 9.18 30.24 2.00
N LYS A 451 9.48 30.77 0.81
CA LYS A 451 8.91 32.03 0.30
C LYS A 451 7.40 31.96 0.19
N GLN A 452 6.85 30.88 -0.38
CA GLN A 452 5.40 30.70 -0.52
C GLN A 452 4.68 30.46 0.83
N LEU A 453 5.36 29.87 1.80
CA LEU A 453 4.79 29.69 3.16
C LEU A 453 4.60 31.04 3.90
N LYS A 454 5.38 32.11 3.57
CA LYS A 454 5.19 33.46 4.07
C LYS A 454 3.96 34.16 3.43
N GLY A 455 3.49 33.71 2.27
CA GLY A 455 2.32 34.27 1.57
C GLY A 455 1.00 34.11 2.34
N LYS A 456 -0.09 34.67 1.82
CA LYS A 456 -1.42 34.62 2.45
C LYS A 456 -2.30 33.47 1.96
N SER A 457 -2.07 32.92 0.76
CA SER A 457 -2.92 31.88 0.12
C SER A 457 -2.89 30.55 0.86
N VAL A 458 -4.02 30.10 1.35
CA VAL A 458 -4.19 28.79 2.02
C VAL A 458 -3.99 27.62 1.05
N PRO A 459 -4.56 27.60 -0.18
CA PRO A 459 -4.31 26.54 -1.15
C PRO A 459 -2.83 26.38 -1.49
N THR A 460 -2.11 27.49 -1.73
CA THR A 460 -0.68 27.46 -2.01
C THR A 460 0.12 26.91 -0.83
N LYS A 461 -0.11 27.39 0.40
CA LYS A 461 0.54 26.87 1.60
C LYS A 461 0.28 25.37 1.78
N HIS A 462 -0.95 24.92 1.56
CA HIS A 462 -1.30 23.50 1.65
C HIS A 462 -0.56 22.64 0.62
N ALA A 463 -0.48 23.12 -0.63
CA ALA A 463 0.27 22.43 -1.69
C ALA A 463 1.76 22.35 -1.38
N VAL A 464 2.36 23.44 -0.89
CA VAL A 464 3.78 23.50 -0.50
C VAL A 464 4.08 22.59 0.69
N VAL A 465 3.24 22.59 1.72
CA VAL A 465 3.41 21.70 2.88
C VAL A 465 3.38 20.24 2.44
N ASN A 466 2.48 19.87 1.52
CA ASN A 466 2.44 18.51 0.96
C ASN A 466 3.69 18.19 0.11
N LEU A 467 4.22 19.16 -0.65
CA LEU A 467 5.48 18.99 -1.38
C LEU A 467 6.65 18.72 -0.43
N LEU A 468 6.74 19.46 0.68
CA LEU A 468 7.78 19.25 1.70
C LEU A 468 7.61 17.90 2.40
N ASP A 469 6.37 17.44 2.63
CA ASP A 469 6.09 16.11 3.20
C ASP A 469 6.53 14.98 2.26
N ASP A 470 6.22 15.10 0.95
CA ASP A 470 6.73 14.18 -0.07
C ASP A 470 8.26 14.17 -0.11
N LEU A 471 8.90 15.35 -0.02
CA LEU A 471 10.36 15.49 -0.03
C LEU A 471 11.00 14.78 1.18
N VAL A 472 10.48 15.02 2.39
CA VAL A 472 10.94 14.35 3.63
C VAL A 472 10.79 12.84 3.53
N SER A 473 9.67 12.37 3.01
CA SER A 473 9.38 10.94 2.87
C SER A 473 10.36 10.25 1.90
N VAL A 474 10.75 10.92 0.82
CA VAL A 474 11.64 10.38 -0.21
C VAL A 474 13.11 10.50 0.18
N GLN A 475 13.52 11.65 0.72
CA GLN A 475 14.91 11.91 1.14
C GLN A 475 15.26 11.30 2.50
N ARG A 476 14.26 10.99 3.33
CA ARG A 476 14.45 10.35 4.65
C ARG A 476 15.49 11.07 5.53
N GLY A 477 15.22 12.32 5.85
CA GLY A 477 16.10 13.15 6.68
C GLY A 477 16.77 14.31 5.94
N GLY A 478 16.48 14.48 4.66
CA GLY A 478 17.10 15.49 3.79
C GLY A 478 16.79 16.96 4.09
N LEU A 479 15.97 17.28 5.08
CA LEU A 479 15.68 18.65 5.51
C LEU A 479 16.51 19.12 6.72
N ALA A 480 17.48 18.35 7.20
CA ALA A 480 18.24 18.68 8.39
C ALA A 480 18.87 20.07 8.34
N ASP A 481 19.47 20.43 7.20
CA ASP A 481 20.16 21.70 6.99
C ASP A 481 19.21 22.89 6.76
N TYR A 482 17.93 22.63 6.53
CA TYR A 482 16.91 23.65 6.19
C TYR A 482 15.82 23.83 7.26
N LEU A 483 15.95 23.14 8.40
CA LEU A 483 14.94 23.25 9.47
C LEU A 483 14.91 24.64 10.11
N SER A 484 16.03 25.38 10.10
CA SER A 484 16.08 26.77 10.57
C SER A 484 15.10 27.68 9.82
N ASP A 485 14.98 27.47 8.51
CA ASP A 485 14.24 28.36 7.61
C ASP A 485 12.77 27.95 7.45
N THR A 486 12.47 26.68 7.72
CA THR A 486 11.16 26.08 7.43
C THR A 486 10.32 25.82 8.66
N ILE A 487 10.93 25.43 9.79
CA ILE A 487 10.18 24.95 10.95
C ILE A 487 9.27 26.01 11.55
N GLY A 488 9.73 27.28 11.61
CA GLY A 488 8.93 28.41 12.08
C GLY A 488 7.68 28.61 11.24
N LEU A 489 7.81 28.58 9.91
CA LEU A 489 6.71 28.76 8.96
C LEU A 489 5.72 27.58 8.99
N ILE A 490 6.22 26.36 9.19
CA ILE A 490 5.36 25.17 9.37
C ILE A 490 4.57 25.28 10.68
N LEU A 491 5.22 25.73 11.76
CA LEU A 491 4.55 25.98 13.05
C LEU A 491 3.49 27.07 12.96
N ASP A 492 3.74 28.13 12.18
CA ASP A 492 2.73 29.19 11.93
C ASP A 492 1.53 28.64 11.14
N ALA A 493 1.74 27.71 10.21
CA ALA A 493 0.66 27.06 9.48
C ALA A 493 -0.25 26.19 10.37
N ILE A 494 0.23 25.68 11.52
CA ILE A 494 -0.59 24.93 12.48
C ILE A 494 -1.23 25.80 13.58
N LYS A 495 -0.85 27.04 13.75
CA LYS A 495 -1.47 27.94 14.74
C LYS A 495 -2.95 28.17 14.47
N VAL A 496 -3.71 28.39 15.52
CA VAL A 496 -5.11 28.82 15.42
C VAL A 496 -5.15 30.27 14.94
N THR A 497 -5.53 30.49 13.69
CA THR A 497 -5.92 31.83 13.24
C THR A 497 -7.20 32.21 13.96
N GLY A 498 -7.21 33.37 14.64
CA GLY A 498 -8.25 33.79 15.58
C GLY A 498 -9.69 33.56 15.10
N ALA A 499 -10.59 33.42 16.06
CA ALA A 499 -12.02 33.11 15.88
C ALA A 499 -12.79 34.28 15.20
N GLY A 500 -12.36 34.71 14.01
CA GLY A 500 -12.92 35.88 13.33
C GLY A 500 -13.23 35.72 11.85
N SER A 501 -12.73 34.69 11.16
CA SER A 501 -13.08 34.53 9.74
C SER A 501 -13.71 33.20 9.45
N VAL A 502 -14.97 33.03 9.82
CA VAL A 502 -15.91 32.30 8.98
C VAL A 502 -16.20 33.21 7.78
N SER A 503 -15.23 33.44 6.91
CA SER A 503 -15.53 33.98 5.59
C SER A 503 -16.16 32.85 4.82
N THR A 504 -17.47 32.78 4.88
CA THR A 504 -18.31 32.20 3.82
C THR A 504 -18.18 33.02 2.55
N SER A 505 -16.98 33.22 2.03
CA SER A 505 -16.81 33.56 0.65
C SER A 505 -16.93 32.26 -0.13
N ILE A 506 -18.17 31.91 -0.45
CA ILE A 506 -18.49 31.07 -1.60
C ILE A 506 -18.08 31.87 -2.84
N THR A 507 -16.81 32.00 -3.09
CA THR A 507 -16.31 32.38 -4.41
C THR A 507 -16.18 31.08 -5.21
N THR A 508 -17.21 30.86 -5.96
CA THR A 508 -17.33 29.91 -7.06
C THR A 508 -16.23 30.13 -8.07
N SER A 509 -15.10 29.42 -7.94
CA SER A 509 -14.24 29.03 -9.09
C SER A 509 -12.89 28.39 -8.74
N SER A 510 -12.52 28.16 -7.48
CA SER A 510 -11.27 27.42 -7.25
C SER A 510 -11.51 25.91 -7.17
N THR A 511 -10.85 25.17 -8.03
CA THR A 511 -10.81 23.70 -8.07
C THR A 511 -10.09 23.07 -6.86
N SER A 512 -9.55 23.87 -5.91
CA SER A 512 -8.86 23.37 -4.72
C SER A 512 -9.78 23.34 -3.50
N SER A 513 -9.95 22.15 -2.92
CA SER A 513 -10.70 21.92 -1.67
C SER A 513 -9.89 22.26 -0.40
N ALA A 514 -8.80 23.05 -0.50
CA ALA A 514 -7.93 23.35 0.60
C ALA A 514 -8.58 24.33 1.57
N THR A 515 -8.65 23.95 2.84
CA THR A 515 -9.19 24.73 3.94
C THR A 515 -8.12 25.02 5.00
N PRO A 516 -8.27 26.02 5.86
CA PRO A 516 -7.35 26.24 6.99
C PRO A 516 -7.19 24.98 7.86
N SER A 517 -8.24 24.21 8.04
CA SER A 517 -8.16 22.96 8.80
C SER A 517 -7.34 21.88 8.07
N SER A 518 -7.46 21.76 6.74
CA SER A 518 -6.65 20.83 5.97
C SER A 518 -5.17 21.21 5.96
N LEU A 519 -4.85 22.50 5.92
CA LEU A 519 -3.50 23.03 6.04
C LEU A 519 -2.88 22.66 7.40
N ARG A 520 -3.61 22.85 8.48
CA ARG A 520 -3.14 22.50 9.83
C ARG A 520 -2.88 21.00 9.99
N ILE A 521 -3.75 20.15 9.43
CA ILE A 521 -3.56 18.70 9.40
C ILE A 521 -2.31 18.34 8.58
N ALA A 522 -2.11 18.96 7.42
CA ALA A 522 -0.92 18.73 6.59
C ALA A 522 0.36 19.18 7.32
N GLY A 523 0.36 20.32 7.99
CA GLY A 523 1.49 20.81 8.79
C GLY A 523 1.85 19.86 9.93
N LEU A 524 0.85 19.36 10.68
CA LEU A 524 1.06 18.36 11.73
C LEU A 524 1.63 17.03 11.17
N ARG A 525 1.16 16.61 9.98
CA ARG A 525 1.68 15.42 9.30
C ARG A 525 3.14 15.61 8.89
N LEU A 526 3.48 16.76 8.32
CA LEU A 526 4.86 17.09 7.97
C LEU A 526 5.78 17.06 9.22
N ILE A 527 5.36 17.65 10.35
CA ILE A 527 6.12 17.58 11.61
C ILE A 527 6.27 16.12 12.09
N SER A 528 5.21 15.31 11.95
CA SER A 528 5.27 13.87 12.25
C SER A 528 6.34 13.16 11.40
N ASP A 529 6.39 13.42 10.10
CA ASP A 529 7.32 12.77 9.19
C ASP A 529 8.76 13.30 9.32
N VAL A 530 8.94 14.58 9.61
CA VAL A 530 10.22 15.14 10.05
C VAL A 530 10.70 14.45 11.34
N SER A 531 9.80 14.26 12.32
CA SER A 531 10.13 13.58 13.58
C SER A 531 10.51 12.12 13.37
N LYS A 532 9.93 11.43 12.40
CA LYS A 532 10.29 10.04 12.05
C LYS A 532 11.66 9.94 11.39
N THR A 533 11.99 10.88 10.53
CA THR A 533 13.11 10.74 9.59
C THR A 533 14.38 11.46 10.03
N HIS A 534 14.32 12.39 10.98
CA HIS A 534 15.49 13.16 11.46
C HIS A 534 15.94 12.70 12.84
N PRO A 535 17.26 12.70 13.15
CA PRO A 535 17.78 12.40 14.47
C PRO A 535 17.27 13.38 15.54
N SER A 536 17.16 12.93 16.78
CA SER A 536 16.75 13.78 17.91
C SER A 536 17.69 14.98 18.11
N ALA A 537 18.97 14.82 17.82
CA ALA A 537 19.95 15.91 17.90
C ALA A 537 19.64 17.05 16.91
N THR A 538 19.21 16.73 15.71
CA THR A 538 18.79 17.72 14.69
C THR A 538 17.50 18.46 15.09
N LEU A 539 16.58 17.76 15.75
CA LEU A 539 15.33 18.35 16.20
C LEU A 539 15.49 19.21 17.47
N GLN A 540 16.53 18.97 18.24
CA GLN A 540 16.71 19.56 19.58
C GLN A 540 16.57 21.09 19.62
N PRO A 541 17.15 21.90 18.70
CA PRO A 541 17.04 23.35 18.74
C PRO A 541 15.60 23.87 18.60
N TYR A 542 14.73 23.06 17.98
CA TYR A 542 13.35 23.43 17.64
C TYR A 542 12.32 22.71 18.50
N LEU A 543 12.75 21.72 19.29
CA LEU A 543 11.88 20.74 19.95
C LEU A 543 10.89 21.41 20.89
N GLU A 544 11.31 22.40 21.66
CA GLU A 544 10.42 23.13 22.58
C GLU A 544 9.27 23.80 21.83
N LYS A 545 9.56 24.50 20.72
CA LYS A 545 8.55 25.16 19.89
C LYS A 545 7.63 24.15 19.21
N ILE A 546 8.17 23.04 18.72
CA ILE A 546 7.41 21.95 18.08
C ILE A 546 6.45 21.35 19.11
N VAL A 547 6.92 21.00 20.30
CA VAL A 547 6.09 20.41 21.35
C VAL A 547 5.00 21.41 21.79
N ALA A 548 5.33 22.68 21.96
CA ALA A 548 4.32 23.70 22.30
C ALA A 548 3.23 23.83 21.20
N GLY A 549 3.62 23.85 19.92
CA GLY A 549 2.67 23.89 18.80
C GLY A 549 1.77 22.66 18.75
N VAL A 550 2.34 21.46 18.89
CA VAL A 550 1.61 20.19 18.87
C VAL A 550 0.69 20.05 20.07
N THR A 551 1.13 20.38 21.28
CA THR A 551 0.29 20.33 22.48
C THR A 551 -0.89 21.30 22.41
N SER A 552 -0.67 22.50 21.84
CA SER A 552 -1.77 23.43 21.57
C SER A 552 -2.78 22.86 20.58
N ALA A 553 -2.32 22.19 19.51
CA ALA A 553 -3.19 21.57 18.50
C ALA A 553 -3.97 20.36 19.05
N VAL A 554 -3.47 19.65 20.08
CA VAL A 554 -4.22 18.59 20.77
C VAL A 554 -5.52 19.10 21.41
N HIS A 555 -5.55 20.36 21.84
CA HIS A 555 -6.73 20.97 22.45
C HIS A 555 -7.68 21.63 21.42
N ASP A 556 -7.43 21.43 20.12
CA ASP A 556 -8.30 21.98 19.09
C ASP A 556 -9.73 21.45 19.16
N ARG A 557 -10.70 22.30 18.82
CA ARG A 557 -12.13 21.93 18.80
C ARG A 557 -12.47 20.95 17.70
N PHE A 558 -11.71 20.98 16.58
CA PHE A 558 -11.93 20.08 15.46
C PHE A 558 -11.18 18.77 15.70
N TYR A 559 -11.93 17.71 15.95
CA TYR A 559 -11.41 16.40 16.37
C TYR A 559 -10.31 15.84 15.42
N LYS A 560 -10.37 16.12 14.10
CA LYS A 560 -9.35 15.64 13.15
C LYS A 560 -8.00 16.30 13.39
N ILE A 561 -7.96 17.59 13.76
CA ILE A 561 -6.72 18.28 14.12
C ILE A 561 -6.18 17.70 15.42
N SER A 562 -7.03 17.55 16.44
CA SER A 562 -6.64 16.94 17.72
C SER A 562 -6.11 15.50 17.55
N SER A 563 -6.76 14.69 16.69
CA SER A 563 -6.34 13.33 16.36
C SER A 563 -4.97 13.29 15.68
N GLU A 564 -4.73 14.17 14.67
CA GLU A 564 -3.43 14.23 13.98
C GLU A 564 -2.33 14.81 14.88
N ALA A 565 -2.65 15.77 15.75
CA ALA A 565 -1.72 16.30 16.75
C ALA A 565 -1.28 15.21 17.75
N LEU A 566 -2.18 14.33 18.19
CA LEU A 566 -1.83 13.18 19.03
C LEU A 566 -0.93 12.16 18.30
N ARG A 567 -1.18 11.96 17.00
CA ARG A 567 -0.29 11.15 16.16
C ARG A 567 1.10 11.76 16.06
N THR A 568 1.18 13.07 15.87
CA THR A 568 2.46 13.80 15.84
C THR A 568 3.16 13.74 17.20
N ALA A 569 2.41 13.87 18.31
CA ALA A 569 2.93 13.71 19.66
C ALA A 569 3.53 12.31 19.89
N GLU A 570 2.89 11.25 19.37
CA GLU A 570 3.42 9.88 19.41
C GLU A 570 4.78 9.78 18.68
N GLU A 571 4.91 10.36 17.49
CA GLU A 571 6.17 10.33 16.74
C GLU A 571 7.27 11.16 17.43
N LEU A 572 6.92 12.28 18.06
CA LEU A 572 7.84 13.04 18.91
C LEU A 572 8.32 12.21 20.11
N VAL A 573 7.42 11.50 20.79
CA VAL A 573 7.79 10.57 21.87
C VAL A 573 8.79 9.53 21.37
N LYS A 574 8.55 8.93 20.20
CA LYS A 574 9.48 7.96 19.59
C LYS A 574 10.82 8.60 19.24
N ALA A 575 10.83 9.85 18.78
CA ALA A 575 12.05 10.55 18.42
C ALA A 575 12.97 10.84 19.62
N ILE A 576 12.39 11.20 20.78
CA ILE A 576 13.14 11.62 21.97
C ILE A 576 13.36 10.52 23.01
N THR A 577 12.89 9.30 22.75
CA THR A 577 13.02 8.16 23.67
C THR A 577 13.85 7.03 23.05
N PRO A 578 14.45 6.13 23.85
CA PRO A 578 15.11 4.94 23.33
C PRO A 578 14.15 4.09 22.47
N PRO A 579 14.66 3.39 21.44
CA PRO A 579 16.07 3.26 21.07
C PRO A 579 16.69 4.43 20.29
N ARG A 580 15.89 5.41 19.85
CA ARG A 580 16.38 6.52 19.01
C ARG A 580 17.27 7.50 19.75
N SER A 581 16.98 7.79 21.00
CA SER A 581 17.75 8.73 21.81
C SER A 581 18.19 8.08 23.11
N ARG A 582 19.48 7.85 23.26
CA ARG A 582 20.10 7.47 24.52
C ARG A 582 20.42 8.72 25.35
N GLY A 583 20.35 8.63 26.65
CA GLY A 583 20.56 9.77 27.55
C GLY A 583 19.43 10.81 27.53
N ALA A 584 18.29 10.48 26.98
CA ALA A 584 17.09 11.31 26.93
C ALA A 584 16.60 11.75 28.31
N GLY A 585 16.90 11.00 29.36
CA GLY A 585 16.44 11.23 30.74
C GLY A 585 16.84 12.58 31.35
N VAL A 586 17.89 13.20 30.84
CA VAL A 586 18.33 14.53 31.29
C VAL A 586 17.97 15.60 30.24
N LYS A 587 18.05 15.24 28.97
CA LYS A 587 18.02 16.20 27.86
C LYS A 587 16.62 16.56 27.38
N TYR A 588 15.67 15.63 27.41
CA TYR A 588 14.32 15.81 26.84
C TYR A 588 13.18 15.55 27.84
N LYS A 589 13.50 15.57 29.13
CA LYS A 589 12.51 15.27 30.17
C LYS A 589 11.36 16.27 30.20
N SER A 590 11.65 17.57 30.03
CA SER A 590 10.65 18.62 30.00
C SER A 590 9.62 18.44 28.88
N GLU A 591 10.11 18.12 27.68
CA GLU A 591 9.28 17.93 26.49
C GLU A 591 8.47 16.64 26.61
N LEU A 592 9.07 15.57 27.15
CA LEU A 592 8.37 14.32 27.39
C LEU A 592 7.26 14.49 28.43
N ASP A 593 7.49 15.27 29.48
CA ASP A 593 6.50 15.58 30.50
C ASP A 593 5.30 16.35 29.94
N LYS A 594 5.54 17.37 29.10
CA LYS A 594 4.47 18.12 28.40
C LYS A 594 3.66 17.21 27.48
N LEU A 595 4.31 16.33 26.71
CA LEU A 595 3.63 15.37 25.85
C LEU A 595 2.81 14.36 26.67
N TYR A 596 3.36 13.87 27.78
CA TYR A 596 2.65 12.97 28.70
C TYR A 596 1.35 13.60 29.23
N GLU A 597 1.39 14.84 29.67
CA GLU A 597 0.22 15.53 30.24
C GLU A 597 -0.96 15.57 29.25
N VAL A 598 -0.73 16.02 28.03
CA VAL A 598 -1.80 16.11 27.02
C VAL A 598 -2.29 14.74 26.54
N ILE A 599 -1.40 13.75 26.45
CA ILE A 599 -1.75 12.39 26.06
C ILE A 599 -2.63 11.74 27.14
N VAL A 600 -2.24 11.88 28.41
CA VAL A 600 -2.99 11.33 29.56
C VAL A 600 -4.35 11.99 29.68
N GLU A 601 -4.43 13.32 29.56
CA GLU A 601 -5.69 14.05 29.55
C GLU A 601 -6.68 13.49 28.53
N LYS A 602 -6.27 13.40 27.27
CA LYS A 602 -7.14 12.90 26.18
C LYS A 602 -7.44 11.40 26.27
N ALA A 603 -6.49 10.59 26.76
CA ALA A 603 -6.71 9.16 27.01
C ALA A 603 -7.70 8.93 28.15
N GLY A 604 -7.69 9.80 29.17
CA GLY A 604 -8.59 9.78 30.32
C GLY A 604 -9.96 10.45 30.09
N ALA A 605 -10.10 11.27 29.03
CA ALA A 605 -11.33 11.99 28.73
C ALA A 605 -12.48 11.06 28.32
N ASN A 606 -13.69 11.35 28.77
CA ASN A 606 -14.91 10.61 28.40
C ASN A 606 -15.75 11.34 27.35
N ASP A 607 -15.61 12.65 27.26
CA ASP A 607 -16.33 13.58 26.39
C ASP A 607 -15.63 13.86 25.06
N ALA A 608 -14.35 13.47 24.90
CA ALA A 608 -13.62 13.62 23.66
C ALA A 608 -14.15 12.67 22.57
N ASP A 609 -13.98 13.06 21.31
CA ASP A 609 -14.28 12.22 20.14
C ASP A 609 -13.60 10.86 20.24
N ILE A 610 -14.23 9.83 19.69
CA ILE A 610 -13.75 8.46 19.78
C ILE A 610 -12.40 8.28 19.07
N GLU A 611 -12.17 8.95 17.95
CA GLU A 611 -10.89 8.89 17.22
C GLU A 611 -9.77 9.53 18.06
N VAL A 612 -10.04 10.67 18.68
CA VAL A 612 -9.09 11.35 19.58
C VAL A 612 -8.72 10.42 20.75
N ARG A 613 -9.73 9.80 21.38
CA ARG A 613 -9.48 8.84 22.47
C ARG A 613 -8.64 7.63 22.01
N HIS A 614 -8.96 7.06 20.85
CA HIS A 614 -8.18 5.94 20.31
C HIS A 614 -6.71 6.32 20.07
N ARG A 615 -6.48 7.49 19.48
CA ARG A 615 -5.11 8.01 19.26
C ARG A 615 -4.37 8.28 20.56
N ALA A 616 -5.04 8.91 21.53
CA ALA A 616 -4.45 9.19 22.83
C ALA A 616 -4.10 7.91 23.61
N ILE A 617 -4.97 6.89 23.58
CA ILE A 617 -4.70 5.58 24.20
C ILE A 617 -3.51 4.90 23.54
N HIS A 618 -3.43 4.95 22.20
CA HIS A 618 -2.30 4.38 21.46
C HIS A 618 -1.00 5.13 21.81
N ALA A 619 -1.00 6.46 21.76
CA ALA A 619 0.14 7.29 22.13
C ALA A 619 0.59 7.06 23.58
N LEU A 620 -0.36 6.90 24.52
CA LEU A 620 -0.06 6.55 25.91
C LEU A 620 0.63 5.19 26.02
N GLY A 621 0.12 4.19 25.30
CA GLY A 621 0.75 2.86 25.25
C GLY A 621 2.19 2.91 24.75
N ILE A 622 2.44 3.65 23.64
CA ILE A 622 3.79 3.85 23.10
C ILE A 622 4.70 4.60 24.07
N LEU A 623 4.20 5.67 24.71
CA LEU A 623 4.97 6.45 25.67
C LEU A 623 5.41 5.56 26.86
N ILE A 624 4.49 4.81 27.46
CA ILE A 624 4.82 3.90 28.56
C ILE A 624 5.78 2.80 28.09
N ALA A 625 5.55 2.21 26.91
CA ALA A 625 6.41 1.17 26.35
C ALA A 625 7.84 1.69 26.12
N ARG A 626 8.00 2.84 25.48
CA ARG A 626 9.31 3.45 25.18
C ARG A 626 10.09 3.87 26.42
N THR A 627 9.40 4.16 27.50
CA THR A 627 10.02 4.51 28.80
C THR A 627 10.18 3.30 29.72
N SER A 628 9.86 2.08 29.27
CA SER A 628 10.01 0.83 30.04
C SER A 628 11.19 -0.05 29.59
N GLY A 629 11.74 0.22 28.41
CA GLY A 629 12.86 -0.55 27.84
C GLY A 629 14.23 -0.12 28.40
N PRO A 630 15.31 -0.80 27.96
CA PRO A 630 16.67 -0.46 28.36
C PRO A 630 16.99 1.01 28.08
N GLY A 631 17.45 1.74 29.09
CA GLY A 631 17.78 3.17 29.01
C GLY A 631 16.57 4.11 29.11
N GLY A 632 15.36 3.59 29.29
CA GLY A 632 14.12 4.39 29.42
C GLY A 632 13.51 4.40 30.81
N ASP A 633 14.02 3.59 31.75
CA ASP A 633 13.42 3.39 33.07
C ASP A 633 13.30 4.67 33.92
N ASP A 634 14.23 5.61 33.74
CA ASP A 634 14.26 6.88 34.51
C ASP A 634 13.54 8.03 33.81
N LEU A 635 13.01 7.81 32.59
CA LEU A 635 12.38 8.86 31.79
C LEU A 635 10.98 9.21 32.28
N LEU A 636 10.22 8.23 32.79
CA LEU A 636 8.88 8.43 33.29
C LEU A 636 8.83 8.09 34.78
N ALA A 637 8.42 9.04 35.60
CA ALA A 637 8.28 8.86 37.04
C ALA A 637 7.29 7.72 37.36
N THR A 638 7.55 6.95 38.44
CA THR A 638 6.77 5.75 38.79
C THR A 638 5.29 6.07 39.03
N ASP A 639 4.98 7.19 39.69
CA ASP A 639 3.61 7.67 39.90
C ASP A 639 2.87 7.95 38.57
N ARG A 640 3.51 8.63 37.64
CA ARG A 640 2.96 8.87 36.28
C ARG A 640 2.74 7.57 35.52
N ARG A 641 3.66 6.61 35.63
CA ARG A 641 3.50 5.27 35.02
C ARG A 641 2.28 4.56 35.60
N VAL A 642 2.10 4.57 36.92
CA VAL A 642 0.93 3.97 37.58
C VAL A 642 -0.38 4.60 37.12
N VAL A 643 -0.44 5.93 36.99
CA VAL A 643 -1.61 6.64 36.46
C VAL A 643 -1.91 6.20 35.03
N GLY A 644 -0.90 6.19 34.14
CA GLY A 644 -1.07 5.76 32.75
C GLY A 644 -1.55 4.31 32.63
N LEU A 645 -0.97 3.40 33.40
CA LEU A 645 -1.38 1.99 33.46
C LEU A 645 -2.82 1.82 33.98
N SER A 646 -3.23 2.64 34.98
CA SER A 646 -4.60 2.61 35.46
C SER A 646 -5.61 3.07 34.39
N ILE A 647 -5.29 4.12 33.63
CA ILE A 647 -6.12 4.58 32.51
C ILE A 647 -6.25 3.46 31.46
N LEU A 648 -5.15 2.82 31.04
CA LEU A 648 -5.22 1.73 30.07
C LEU A 648 -6.12 0.59 30.54
N LYS A 649 -6.01 0.20 31.81
CA LYS A 649 -6.87 -0.81 32.42
C LYS A 649 -8.34 -0.44 32.37
N ASP A 650 -8.70 0.81 32.73
CA ASP A 650 -10.08 1.27 32.71
C ASP A 650 -10.65 1.35 31.27
N ARG A 651 -9.82 1.72 30.29
CA ARG A 651 -10.23 1.76 28.89
C ARG A 651 -10.48 0.40 28.25
N VAL A 652 -9.92 -0.69 28.80
CA VAL A 652 -10.27 -2.07 28.37
C VAL A 652 -11.72 -2.41 28.70
N LYS A 653 -12.27 -1.91 29.81
CA LYS A 653 -13.66 -2.15 30.21
C LYS A 653 -14.68 -1.48 29.29
N ASN A 654 -14.32 -0.35 28.67
CA ASN A 654 -15.20 0.39 27.77
C ASN A 654 -15.19 -0.24 26.37
N GLU A 655 -16.37 -0.57 25.84
CA GLU A 655 -16.52 -1.26 24.55
C GLU A 655 -15.91 -0.51 23.38
N ASN A 656 -16.06 0.80 23.33
CA ASN A 656 -15.57 1.64 22.23
C ASN A 656 -14.05 1.79 22.22
N THR A 657 -13.38 1.81 23.38
CA THR A 657 -11.93 2.00 23.50
C THR A 657 -11.16 0.72 23.74
N ARG A 658 -11.86 -0.38 24.00
CA ARG A 658 -11.30 -1.67 24.38
C ARG A 658 -10.17 -2.13 23.47
N LEU A 659 -10.40 -2.18 22.16
CA LEU A 659 -9.41 -2.66 21.22
C LEU A 659 -8.14 -1.82 21.21
N ALA A 660 -8.27 -0.49 21.29
CA ALA A 660 -7.12 0.42 21.38
C ALA A 660 -6.35 0.21 22.70
N ALA A 661 -7.05 0.05 23.81
CA ALA A 661 -6.43 -0.19 25.11
C ALA A 661 -5.73 -1.55 25.20
N VAL A 662 -6.31 -2.61 24.65
CA VAL A 662 -5.68 -3.94 24.59
C VAL A 662 -4.40 -3.90 23.76
N ARG A 663 -4.38 -3.22 22.62
CA ARG A 663 -3.17 -3.04 21.80
C ARG A 663 -2.11 -2.19 22.52
N ALA A 664 -2.51 -1.17 23.26
CA ALA A 664 -1.61 -0.37 24.06
C ALA A 664 -0.97 -1.21 25.19
N ILE A 665 -1.74 -2.05 25.85
CA ILE A 665 -1.24 -2.99 26.87
C ILE A 665 -0.28 -4.02 26.28
N ASP A 666 -0.55 -4.54 25.09
CA ASP A 666 0.35 -5.42 24.35
C ASP A 666 1.72 -4.75 24.13
N ALA A 667 1.75 -3.51 23.64
CA ALA A 667 2.97 -2.74 23.45
C ALA A 667 3.72 -2.47 24.77
N VAL A 668 3.01 -2.11 25.82
CA VAL A 668 3.60 -1.89 27.16
C VAL A 668 4.24 -3.16 27.70
N ALA A 669 3.53 -4.27 27.67
CA ALA A 669 4.04 -5.55 28.16
C ALA A 669 5.24 -6.04 27.34
N ALA A 670 5.24 -5.83 26.03
CA ALA A 670 6.34 -6.20 25.13
C ALA A 670 7.67 -5.52 25.49
N MET A 671 7.64 -4.33 26.07
CA MET A 671 8.83 -3.53 26.41
C MET A 671 9.13 -3.52 27.91
N SER A 672 8.27 -4.05 28.76
CA SER A 672 8.48 -4.08 30.20
C SER A 672 9.52 -5.17 30.58
N ASN A 673 10.73 -4.74 30.92
CA ASN A 673 11.88 -5.63 31.12
C ASN A 673 12.41 -5.66 32.57
N SER A 674 11.91 -4.79 33.46
CA SER A 674 12.41 -4.68 34.85
C SER A 674 11.29 -4.99 35.85
N ALA A 675 11.64 -5.69 36.92
CA ALA A 675 10.74 -6.00 38.04
C ALA A 675 10.21 -4.66 38.66
N GLY A 676 8.92 -4.61 38.96
CA GLY A 676 8.28 -3.43 39.55
C GLY A 676 7.71 -2.42 38.54
N GLN A 677 7.98 -2.54 37.23
CA GLN A 677 7.34 -1.72 36.19
C GLN A 677 5.84 -2.01 36.07
N LEU A 678 5.44 -3.25 36.31
CA LEU A 678 4.06 -3.70 36.34
C LEU A 678 3.76 -4.20 37.78
N SER A 679 2.75 -3.63 38.44
CA SER A 679 2.38 -4.09 39.78
C SER A 679 1.59 -5.41 39.71
N LYS A 680 1.74 -6.25 40.75
CA LYS A 680 1.05 -7.54 40.85
C LYS A 680 -0.47 -7.39 40.72
N SER A 681 -1.07 -6.38 41.38
CA SER A 681 -2.51 -6.13 41.31
C SER A 681 -2.97 -5.74 39.87
N TRP A 682 -2.16 -4.90 39.19
CA TRP A 682 -2.46 -4.51 37.82
C TRP A 682 -2.40 -5.71 36.86
N ILE A 683 -1.36 -6.57 36.98
CA ILE A 683 -1.21 -7.79 36.18
C ILE A 683 -2.44 -8.70 36.35
N SER A 684 -2.84 -8.96 37.61
CA SER A 684 -3.98 -9.84 37.91
C SER A 684 -5.30 -9.28 37.34
N GLU A 685 -5.59 -8.01 37.56
CA GLU A 685 -6.82 -7.37 37.07
C GLU A 685 -6.88 -7.29 35.54
N VAL A 686 -5.76 -6.97 34.87
CA VAL A 686 -5.71 -6.91 33.42
C VAL A 686 -5.79 -8.32 32.81
N ALA A 687 -5.13 -9.30 33.38
CA ALA A 687 -5.22 -10.69 32.94
C ALA A 687 -6.65 -11.22 33.02
N GLU A 688 -7.36 -10.93 34.13
CA GLU A 688 -8.76 -11.29 34.29
C GLU A 688 -9.66 -10.63 33.25
N GLU A 689 -9.47 -9.33 32.99
CA GLU A 689 -10.24 -8.61 31.98
C GLU A 689 -9.96 -9.17 30.58
N LEU A 690 -8.69 -9.41 30.20
CA LEU A 690 -8.30 -9.96 28.92
C LEU A 690 -8.87 -11.37 28.68
N THR A 691 -8.86 -12.23 29.73
CA THR A 691 -9.46 -13.58 29.63
C THR A 691 -10.97 -13.52 29.44
N THR A 692 -11.65 -12.54 30.05
CA THR A 692 -13.08 -12.29 29.82
C THR A 692 -13.37 -11.93 28.36
N GLN A 693 -12.48 -11.18 27.71
CA GLN A 693 -12.65 -10.79 26.29
C GLN A 693 -12.50 -11.97 25.30
N LEU A 694 -11.82 -13.04 25.69
CA LEU A 694 -11.68 -14.23 24.84
C LEU A 694 -13.02 -14.92 24.54
N ARG A 695 -14.04 -14.70 25.38
CA ARG A 695 -15.40 -15.26 25.23
C ARG A 695 -16.32 -14.37 24.39
N LYS A 696 -15.91 -13.15 23.99
CA LYS A 696 -16.74 -12.24 23.21
C LYS A 696 -16.80 -12.64 21.73
N SER A 697 -17.83 -12.19 21.04
CA SER A 697 -18.03 -12.48 19.60
C SER A 697 -17.04 -11.78 18.69
N ASN A 698 -16.55 -10.59 19.07
CA ASN A 698 -15.65 -9.81 18.22
C ASN A 698 -14.27 -10.45 18.07
N ARG A 699 -14.00 -10.94 16.86
CA ARG A 699 -12.75 -11.64 16.52
C ARG A 699 -11.49 -10.79 16.72
N SER A 700 -11.54 -9.50 16.34
CA SER A 700 -10.40 -8.59 16.49
C SER A 700 -10.03 -8.37 17.97
N VAL A 701 -11.05 -8.26 18.83
CA VAL A 701 -10.84 -8.12 20.29
C VAL A 701 -10.26 -9.42 20.86
N ARG A 702 -10.79 -10.59 20.51
CA ARG A 702 -10.25 -11.88 20.96
C ARG A 702 -8.80 -12.05 20.57
N SER A 703 -8.47 -11.79 19.28
CA SER A 703 -7.09 -11.91 18.78
C SER A 703 -6.13 -10.94 19.47
N ALA A 704 -6.53 -9.66 19.65
CA ALA A 704 -5.71 -8.71 20.36
C ALA A 704 -5.54 -9.09 21.85
N SER A 705 -6.59 -9.57 22.51
CA SER A 705 -6.55 -9.94 23.92
C SER A 705 -5.64 -11.13 24.21
N ILE A 706 -5.65 -12.15 23.34
CA ILE A 706 -4.74 -13.30 23.53
C ILE A 706 -3.27 -12.88 23.29
N LEU A 707 -3.00 -11.97 22.36
CA LEU A 707 -1.66 -11.46 22.13
C LEU A 707 -1.17 -10.61 23.31
N ALA A 708 -2.01 -9.71 23.82
CA ALA A 708 -1.69 -8.91 25.01
C ALA A 708 -1.46 -9.80 26.24
N LEU A 709 -2.33 -10.81 26.46
CA LEU A 709 -2.17 -11.78 27.54
C LEU A 709 -0.85 -12.55 27.42
N LYS A 710 -0.51 -12.99 26.20
CA LYS A 710 0.77 -13.62 25.91
C LYS A 710 1.95 -12.72 26.31
N GLN A 711 1.94 -11.45 25.91
CA GLN A 711 3.01 -10.52 26.26
C GLN A 711 3.10 -10.29 27.77
N ILE A 712 1.98 -10.14 28.46
CA ILE A 712 1.96 -10.00 29.93
C ILE A 712 2.59 -11.23 30.60
N VAL A 713 2.22 -12.43 30.17
CA VAL A 713 2.74 -13.68 30.79
C VAL A 713 4.22 -13.89 30.51
N LEU A 714 4.69 -13.52 29.31
CA LEU A 714 6.07 -13.75 28.87
C LEU A 714 7.05 -12.62 29.23
N CYS A 715 6.58 -11.43 29.64
CA CYS A 715 7.46 -10.31 29.91
C CYS A 715 8.24 -10.50 31.22
N LYS A 716 9.49 -10.04 31.25
CA LYS A 716 10.36 -10.14 32.46
C LYS A 716 9.79 -9.39 33.67
N ALA A 717 9.02 -8.31 33.42
CA ALA A 717 8.41 -7.55 34.51
C ALA A 717 7.34 -8.35 35.28
N SER A 718 6.76 -9.37 34.66
CA SER A 718 5.75 -10.25 35.27
C SER A 718 6.33 -11.49 35.91
N GLU A 719 7.64 -11.76 35.77
CA GLU A 719 8.28 -12.93 36.29
C GLU A 719 8.16 -12.96 37.83
N GLY A 720 7.55 -14.02 38.37
CA GLY A 720 7.28 -14.16 39.81
C GLY A 720 6.17 -13.26 40.37
N GLN A 721 5.52 -12.43 39.53
CA GLN A 721 4.43 -11.51 39.93
C GLN A 721 3.04 -12.12 39.73
N ILE A 722 2.87 -13.14 38.88
CA ILE A 722 1.58 -13.77 38.60
C ILE A 722 1.28 -14.79 39.70
N ASP A 723 0.20 -14.58 40.46
CA ASP A 723 -0.18 -15.49 41.54
C ASP A 723 -0.93 -16.74 41.05
N ALA A 724 -1.04 -17.73 41.92
CA ALA A 724 -1.68 -19.01 41.60
C ALA A 724 -3.15 -18.87 41.18
N ALA A 725 -3.87 -17.94 41.78
CA ALA A 725 -5.27 -17.69 41.43
C ALA A 725 -5.41 -17.13 40.01
N THR A 726 -4.56 -16.17 39.63
CA THR A 726 -4.49 -15.60 38.27
C THR A 726 -4.08 -16.67 37.26
N ILE A 727 -3.09 -17.52 37.55
CA ILE A 727 -2.69 -18.62 36.70
C ILE A 727 -3.87 -19.56 36.43
N GLN A 728 -4.59 -19.96 37.51
CA GLN A 728 -5.73 -20.85 37.40
C GLN A 728 -6.88 -20.23 36.56
N SER A 729 -7.14 -18.94 36.75
CA SER A 729 -8.11 -18.18 35.95
C SER A 729 -7.72 -18.15 34.46
N ILE A 730 -6.45 -17.88 34.14
CA ILE A 730 -5.92 -17.91 32.78
C ILE A 730 -6.09 -19.30 32.18
N VAL A 731 -5.64 -20.34 32.87
CA VAL A 731 -5.70 -21.71 32.36
C VAL A 731 -7.14 -22.13 32.05
N SER A 732 -8.06 -21.92 33.01
CA SER A 732 -9.48 -22.29 32.82
C SER A 732 -10.14 -21.50 31.66
N SER A 733 -9.71 -20.26 31.39
CA SER A 733 -10.23 -19.46 30.28
C SER A 733 -9.64 -19.85 28.92
N LEU A 734 -8.43 -20.45 28.89
CA LEU A 734 -7.77 -20.90 27.66
C LEU A 734 -8.22 -22.30 27.20
N MET A 735 -8.76 -23.14 28.10
CA MET A 735 -9.21 -24.51 27.74
C MET A 735 -10.26 -24.51 26.62
N PRO A 736 -11.31 -23.67 26.65
CA PRO A 736 -12.26 -23.59 25.55
C PRO A 736 -11.65 -23.16 24.20
N VAL A 737 -10.55 -22.38 24.23
CA VAL A 737 -9.87 -21.97 23.00
C VAL A 737 -9.17 -23.16 22.34
N ILE A 738 -8.60 -24.06 23.12
CA ILE A 738 -7.95 -25.28 22.62
C ILE A 738 -9.01 -26.23 22.00
N THR A 739 -10.13 -26.41 22.68
CA THR A 739 -11.18 -27.34 22.22
C THR A 739 -11.94 -26.81 20.99
N ASN A 740 -12.14 -25.50 20.85
CA ASN A 740 -12.85 -24.91 19.72
C ASN A 740 -12.02 -24.78 18.44
N SER A 741 -10.75 -25.13 18.44
CA SER A 741 -9.83 -25.18 17.28
C SER A 741 -9.75 -23.89 16.45
N ASP A 742 -9.92 -22.72 17.08
CA ASP A 742 -9.67 -21.44 16.41
C ASP A 742 -8.16 -21.27 16.14
N THR A 743 -7.74 -21.57 14.91
CA THR A 743 -6.33 -21.64 14.51
C THR A 743 -5.54 -20.37 14.76
N GLN A 744 -6.20 -19.20 14.82
CA GLN A 744 -5.54 -17.91 15.09
C GLN A 744 -5.21 -17.72 16.58
N LEU A 745 -6.00 -18.32 17.46
CA LEU A 745 -5.83 -18.18 18.90
C LEU A 745 -5.00 -19.34 19.49
N LEU A 746 -4.89 -20.47 18.80
CA LEU A 746 -4.20 -21.68 19.31
C LEU A 746 -2.72 -21.45 19.56
N ALA A 747 -1.97 -20.90 18.60
CA ALA A 747 -0.54 -20.74 18.74
C ALA A 747 -0.14 -19.85 19.94
N PRO A 748 -0.69 -18.64 20.15
CA PRO A 748 -0.40 -17.86 21.35
C PRO A 748 -0.90 -18.52 22.63
N THR A 749 -2.01 -19.27 22.61
CA THR A 749 -2.51 -20.04 23.76
C THR A 749 -1.51 -21.09 24.22
N LEU A 750 -0.98 -21.87 23.30
CA LEU A 750 0.01 -22.91 23.59
C LEU A 750 1.30 -22.32 24.15
N LEU A 751 1.74 -21.16 23.65
CA LEU A 751 2.90 -20.43 24.19
C LEU A 751 2.69 -19.97 25.64
N ILE A 752 1.51 -19.39 25.93
CA ILE A 752 1.15 -19.00 27.30
C ILE A 752 1.23 -20.20 28.24
N LEU A 753 0.62 -21.32 27.87
CA LEU A 753 0.57 -22.52 28.65
C LEU A 753 1.99 -23.13 28.82
N ALA A 754 2.81 -23.14 27.79
CA ALA A 754 4.18 -23.59 27.82
C ALA A 754 5.03 -22.81 28.87
N HIS A 755 4.85 -21.49 28.91
CA HIS A 755 5.52 -20.64 29.88
C HIS A 755 5.01 -20.88 31.31
N LEU A 756 3.69 -20.97 31.49
CA LEU A 756 3.06 -21.17 32.79
C LEU A 756 3.39 -22.56 33.40
N VAL A 757 3.61 -23.58 32.58
CA VAL A 757 4.08 -24.92 33.06
C VAL A 757 5.44 -24.80 33.75
N GLY A 758 6.33 -23.94 33.24
CA GLY A 758 7.64 -23.73 33.87
C GLY A 758 7.53 -23.17 35.28
N SER A 759 6.56 -22.29 35.54
CA SER A 759 6.37 -21.65 36.85
C SER A 759 5.44 -22.43 37.79
N SER A 760 4.39 -23.07 37.28
CA SER A 760 3.33 -23.70 38.07
C SER A 760 2.78 -24.98 37.42
N PRO A 761 3.56 -26.06 37.30
CA PRO A 761 3.21 -27.23 36.50
C PRO A 761 1.87 -27.88 36.90
N LYS A 762 1.62 -28.00 38.21
CA LYS A 762 0.42 -28.69 38.76
C LYS A 762 -0.89 -27.90 38.53
N LEU A 763 -0.82 -26.57 38.35
CA LEU A 763 -1.99 -25.76 38.07
C LEU A 763 -2.37 -25.82 36.60
N VAL A 764 -1.39 -25.98 35.71
CA VAL A 764 -1.62 -26.02 34.25
C VAL A 764 -2.02 -27.43 33.79
N ILE A 765 -1.37 -28.48 34.35
CA ILE A 765 -1.61 -29.88 33.96
C ILE A 765 -2.61 -30.52 34.91
N ASN A 766 -3.84 -30.63 34.48
CA ASN A 766 -4.97 -31.26 35.10
C ASN A 766 -5.70 -32.19 34.11
N ASN A 767 -6.71 -32.92 34.55
CA ASN A 767 -7.45 -33.83 33.67
C ASN A 767 -8.10 -33.13 32.45
N GLU A 768 -8.59 -31.91 32.62
CA GLU A 768 -9.21 -31.12 31.54
C GLU A 768 -8.17 -30.73 30.49
N SER A 769 -7.01 -30.22 30.92
CA SER A 769 -5.93 -29.85 29.99
C SER A 769 -5.36 -31.07 29.25
N VAL A 770 -5.18 -32.21 29.91
CA VAL A 770 -4.75 -33.45 29.28
C VAL A 770 -5.75 -33.90 28.20
N GLN A 771 -7.04 -33.84 28.50
CA GLN A 771 -8.09 -34.17 27.52
C GLN A 771 -8.07 -33.22 26.35
N ALA A 772 -7.99 -31.91 26.61
CA ALA A 772 -7.95 -30.89 25.54
C ALA A 772 -6.72 -31.07 24.63
N ILE A 773 -5.55 -31.35 25.17
CA ILE A 773 -4.33 -31.65 24.41
C ILE A 773 -4.53 -32.91 23.54
N CYS A 774 -5.09 -33.99 24.12
CA CYS A 774 -5.35 -35.22 23.40
C CYS A 774 -6.33 -35.00 22.21
N GLU A 775 -7.37 -34.21 22.40
CA GLU A 775 -8.29 -33.85 21.30
C GLU A 775 -7.61 -32.96 20.23
N LEU A 776 -6.76 -32.00 20.64
CA LEU A 776 -6.00 -31.18 19.72
C LEU A 776 -5.05 -32.01 18.84
N VAL A 777 -4.38 -33.01 19.45
CA VAL A 777 -3.49 -33.91 18.69
C VAL A 777 -4.25 -34.77 17.68
N LYS A 778 -5.51 -35.12 17.94
CA LYS A 778 -6.39 -35.83 16.98
C LYS A 778 -6.84 -34.94 15.83
N SER A 779 -7.01 -33.65 16.04
CA SER A 779 -7.60 -32.69 15.09
C SER A 779 -6.56 -32.06 14.16
N HIS A 780 -5.76 -32.83 13.44
CA HIS A 780 -4.88 -32.37 12.34
C HIS A 780 -4.07 -31.09 12.62
N SER A 781 -3.24 -31.08 13.66
CA SER A 781 -2.32 -30.00 13.95
C SER A 781 -1.17 -29.98 12.93
N ALA A 782 -0.98 -28.87 12.24
CA ALA A 782 0.06 -28.68 11.24
C ALA A 782 0.73 -27.28 11.36
N GLY A 783 1.92 -27.14 10.80
CA GLY A 783 2.64 -25.88 10.74
C GLY A 783 2.91 -25.27 12.12
N ILE A 784 2.68 -23.96 12.25
CA ILE A 784 2.98 -23.20 13.48
C ILE A 784 2.27 -23.77 14.73
N ILE A 785 1.07 -24.30 14.58
CA ILE A 785 0.31 -24.87 15.71
C ILE A 785 1.02 -26.12 16.23
N LEU A 786 1.47 -27.00 15.33
CA LEU A 786 2.22 -28.20 15.73
C LEU A 786 3.54 -27.81 16.41
N ASP A 787 4.25 -26.82 15.92
CA ASP A 787 5.50 -26.36 16.51
C ASP A 787 5.29 -25.86 17.96
N GLN A 788 4.25 -25.05 18.17
CA GLN A 788 3.91 -24.54 19.50
C GLN A 788 3.38 -25.65 20.44
N LEU A 789 2.65 -26.62 19.88
CA LEU A 789 2.22 -27.80 20.63
C LEU A 789 3.42 -28.62 21.10
N LEU A 790 4.43 -28.85 20.25
CA LEU A 790 5.65 -29.54 20.59
C LEU A 790 6.49 -28.80 21.65
N GLU A 791 6.52 -27.47 21.58
CA GLU A 791 7.15 -26.63 22.62
C GLU A 791 6.43 -26.77 23.98
N PHE A 792 5.11 -26.69 23.97
CA PHE A 792 4.30 -26.89 25.18
C PHE A 792 4.50 -28.29 25.78
N VAL A 793 4.45 -29.32 24.93
CA VAL A 793 4.70 -30.72 25.38
C VAL A 793 6.13 -30.90 25.92
N SER A 794 7.11 -30.26 25.32
CA SER A 794 8.48 -30.23 25.82
C SER A 794 8.56 -29.60 27.21
N SER A 795 7.88 -28.47 27.42
CA SER A 795 7.82 -27.82 28.74
C SER A 795 7.16 -28.71 29.80
N ILE A 796 6.11 -29.45 29.43
CA ILE A 796 5.44 -30.44 30.29
C ILE A 796 6.44 -31.56 30.74
N GLY A 797 7.19 -32.09 29.79
CA GLY A 797 8.21 -33.11 30.04
C GLY A 797 9.31 -32.60 30.96
N GLN A 798 9.88 -31.41 30.65
CA GLN A 798 10.94 -30.79 31.47
C GLN A 798 10.49 -30.50 32.91
N ALA A 799 9.23 -30.15 33.12
CA ALA A 799 8.64 -29.92 34.43
C ALA A 799 8.32 -31.20 35.21
N GLY A 800 8.53 -32.38 34.62
CA GLY A 800 8.33 -33.68 35.26
C GLY A 800 6.85 -34.06 35.51
N VAL A 801 5.91 -33.39 34.87
CA VAL A 801 4.45 -33.63 35.02
C VAL A 801 3.83 -34.30 33.80
N GLY A 802 4.63 -34.96 32.99
CA GLY A 802 4.19 -35.52 31.68
C GLY A 802 3.50 -36.88 31.75
N GLU A 803 3.52 -37.57 32.91
CA GLU A 803 2.96 -38.93 33.06
C GLU A 803 1.46 -39.03 32.66
N PRO A 804 0.55 -38.16 33.17
CA PRO A 804 -0.86 -38.23 32.80
C PRO A 804 -1.09 -38.02 31.29
N LEU A 805 -0.32 -37.10 30.68
CA LEU A 805 -0.40 -36.84 29.24
C LEU A 805 0.11 -38.03 28.43
N MET A 806 1.24 -38.65 28.83
CA MET A 806 1.76 -39.84 28.17
C MET A 806 0.75 -40.98 28.19
N GLN A 807 0.12 -41.23 29.35
CA GLN A 807 -0.92 -42.24 29.47
C GLN A 807 -2.14 -41.94 28.59
N GLY A 808 -2.57 -40.65 28.56
CA GLY A 808 -3.66 -40.20 27.69
C GLY A 808 -3.38 -40.40 26.21
N LEU A 809 -2.18 -40.03 25.75
CA LEU A 809 -1.73 -40.19 24.40
C LEU A 809 -1.67 -41.68 23.99
N LEU A 810 -1.06 -42.52 24.79
CA LEU A 810 -0.93 -43.95 24.49
C LEU A 810 -2.28 -44.68 24.52
N LYS A 811 -3.22 -44.29 25.39
CA LYS A 811 -4.49 -45.00 25.56
C LYS A 811 -5.55 -44.48 24.56
N ASN A 812 -5.66 -43.18 24.39
CA ASN A 812 -6.78 -42.55 23.71
C ASN A 812 -6.49 -42.03 22.30
N VAL A 813 -5.22 -41.73 21.95
CA VAL A 813 -4.86 -41.03 20.71
C VAL A 813 -4.07 -41.93 19.76
N SER A 814 -3.23 -42.83 20.26
CA SER A 814 -2.35 -43.72 19.48
C SER A 814 -3.08 -44.57 18.40
N VAL A 815 -4.37 -44.84 18.60
CA VAL A 815 -5.18 -45.65 17.68
C VAL A 815 -5.96 -44.81 16.65
N SER A 816 -6.28 -43.54 16.99
CA SER A 816 -7.24 -42.73 16.23
C SER A 816 -6.63 -41.49 15.57
N GLY A 817 -5.40 -41.10 15.96
CA GLY A 817 -4.69 -39.92 15.45
C GLY A 817 -3.76 -40.21 14.25
N ASP A 818 -3.32 -39.16 13.56
CA ASP A 818 -2.28 -39.28 12.55
C ASP A 818 -0.97 -39.76 13.19
N PRO A 819 -0.43 -40.93 12.81
CA PRO A 819 0.80 -41.48 13.39
C PRO A 819 1.99 -40.51 13.36
N SER A 820 2.08 -39.63 12.33
CA SER A 820 3.16 -38.66 12.22
C SER A 820 3.06 -37.57 13.30
N VAL A 821 1.87 -37.02 13.55
CA VAL A 821 1.65 -35.97 14.57
C VAL A 821 1.77 -36.58 15.97
N VAL A 822 1.07 -37.69 16.22
CA VAL A 822 1.09 -38.39 17.50
C VAL A 822 2.50 -38.82 17.86
N GLY A 823 3.25 -39.34 16.88
CA GLY A 823 4.63 -39.77 17.05
C GLY A 823 5.58 -38.62 17.45
N LYS A 824 5.41 -37.45 16.80
CA LYS A 824 6.17 -36.24 17.18
C LYS A 824 5.87 -35.81 18.62
N VAL A 825 4.62 -35.80 19.02
CA VAL A 825 4.18 -35.40 20.37
C VAL A 825 4.72 -36.35 21.43
N ILE A 826 4.53 -37.67 21.22
CA ILE A 826 5.04 -38.71 22.16
C ILE A 826 6.57 -38.68 22.20
N GLY A 827 7.26 -38.62 21.05
CA GLY A 827 8.71 -38.56 21.00
C GLY A 827 9.29 -37.33 21.71
N THR A 828 8.62 -36.18 21.55
CA THR A 828 8.96 -34.96 22.29
C THR A 828 8.83 -35.13 23.79
N LEU A 829 7.69 -35.61 24.26
CA LEU A 829 7.39 -35.82 25.67
C LEU A 829 8.35 -36.86 26.31
N LEU A 830 8.66 -37.92 25.56
CA LEU A 830 9.60 -38.98 25.99
C LEU A 830 10.99 -38.42 26.29
N VAL A 831 11.54 -37.65 25.35
CA VAL A 831 12.90 -37.11 25.49
C VAL A 831 12.94 -35.99 26.52
N SER A 832 11.95 -35.08 26.51
CA SER A 832 11.90 -33.97 27.46
C SER A 832 11.67 -34.42 28.89
N GLY A 833 10.91 -35.52 29.11
CA GLY A 833 10.66 -36.10 30.42
C GLY A 833 11.86 -36.89 30.98
N GLY A 834 12.77 -37.32 30.14
CA GLY A 834 13.98 -38.04 30.55
C GLY A 834 13.70 -39.23 31.52
N SER A 835 14.29 -39.18 32.69
CA SER A 835 14.09 -40.22 33.75
C SER A 835 12.68 -40.19 34.38
N SER A 836 11.94 -39.12 34.26
CA SER A 836 10.55 -39.00 34.76
C SER A 836 9.51 -39.59 33.80
N SER A 837 9.91 -40.01 32.59
CA SER A 837 9.00 -40.64 31.65
C SER A 837 8.62 -42.06 32.07
N PRO A 838 7.33 -42.42 32.05
CA PRO A 838 6.89 -43.79 32.41
C PRO A 838 7.29 -44.84 31.35
N VAL A 839 7.74 -44.42 30.19
CA VAL A 839 8.10 -45.25 29.04
C VAL A 839 9.52 -44.94 28.59
N THR A 840 10.27 -45.92 28.13
CA THR A 840 11.66 -45.75 27.68
C THR A 840 11.79 -45.87 26.18
N LEU A 841 12.86 -45.33 25.56
CA LEU A 841 13.17 -45.46 24.15
C LEU A 841 13.23 -46.94 23.70
N ASP A 842 13.83 -47.78 24.54
CA ASP A 842 13.93 -49.22 24.26
C ASP A 842 12.58 -49.93 24.21
N SER A 843 11.57 -49.45 24.95
CA SER A 843 10.20 -49.99 24.86
C SER A 843 9.61 -49.79 23.48
N PHE A 844 9.82 -48.62 22.86
CA PHE A 844 9.35 -48.32 21.50
C PHE A 844 10.15 -49.08 20.43
N VAL A 845 11.44 -49.33 20.63
CA VAL A 845 12.22 -50.23 19.78
C VAL A 845 11.69 -51.66 19.82
N LYS A 846 11.30 -52.16 21.01
CA LYS A 846 10.65 -53.47 21.17
C LYS A 846 9.27 -53.47 20.52
N GLU A 847 8.48 -52.42 20.70
CA GLU A 847 7.15 -52.27 20.08
C GLU A 847 7.23 -52.29 18.59
N LEU A 848 8.18 -51.54 17.97
CA LEU A 848 8.45 -51.59 16.54
C LEU A 848 8.65 -53.02 16.05
N LYS A 849 9.56 -53.80 16.71
CA LYS A 849 9.87 -55.18 16.35
C LYS A 849 8.65 -56.09 16.51
N ASN A 850 7.79 -55.90 17.50
CA ASN A 850 6.61 -56.67 17.73
C ASN A 850 5.50 -56.35 16.69
N SER A 851 5.32 -55.08 16.41
CA SER A 851 4.31 -54.60 15.44
C SER A 851 4.64 -55.05 14.01
N VAL A 852 5.93 -55.06 13.64
CA VAL A 852 6.39 -55.65 12.37
C VAL A 852 6.06 -57.15 12.30
N LYS A 853 6.26 -57.90 13.39
CA LYS A 853 5.90 -59.33 13.43
C LYS A 853 4.40 -59.54 13.33
N SER A 854 3.60 -58.71 13.93
CA SER A 854 2.11 -58.77 13.87
C SER A 854 1.49 -58.17 12.60
N LYS A 855 2.27 -57.56 11.75
CA LYS A 855 1.83 -56.85 10.52
C LYS A 855 0.80 -55.73 10.79
N ASP A 856 1.01 -55.00 11.86
CA ASP A 856 0.19 -53.82 12.22
C ASP A 856 0.87 -52.57 11.72
N ASP A 857 0.62 -52.19 10.49
CA ASP A 857 1.24 -51.04 9.80
C ASP A 857 1.01 -49.71 10.53
N ALA A 858 -0.15 -49.54 11.16
CA ALA A 858 -0.44 -48.29 11.88
C ALA A 858 0.46 -48.13 13.11
N ARG A 859 0.67 -49.21 13.87
CA ARG A 859 1.61 -49.21 15.02
C ARG A 859 3.07 -49.13 14.59
N VAL A 860 3.42 -49.75 13.45
CA VAL A 860 4.76 -49.63 12.88
C VAL A 860 5.05 -48.17 12.52
N CYS A 861 4.15 -47.50 11.82
CA CYS A 861 4.30 -46.10 11.45
C CYS A 861 4.38 -45.20 12.68
N LEU A 862 3.57 -45.43 13.70
CA LEU A 862 3.63 -44.67 14.94
C LEU A 862 4.95 -44.87 15.69
N ALA A 863 5.40 -46.12 15.83
CA ALA A 863 6.68 -46.39 16.49
C ALA A 863 7.87 -45.75 15.74
N LEU A 864 7.86 -45.79 14.40
CA LEU A 864 8.86 -45.13 13.55
C LEU A 864 8.85 -43.60 13.76
N ALA A 865 7.69 -43.00 13.79
CA ALA A 865 7.54 -41.54 13.98
C ALA A 865 8.04 -41.11 15.38
N ILE A 866 7.75 -41.91 16.44
CA ILE A 866 8.27 -41.67 17.81
C ILE A 866 9.79 -41.77 17.81
N LEU A 867 10.36 -42.84 17.25
CA LEU A 867 11.81 -43.06 17.22
C LEU A 867 12.54 -41.99 16.40
N GLY A 868 11.98 -41.60 15.29
CA GLY A 868 12.51 -40.50 14.44
C GLY A 868 12.58 -39.16 15.18
N GLU A 869 11.51 -38.79 15.88
CA GLU A 869 11.47 -37.56 16.70
C GLU A 869 12.42 -37.64 17.90
N ALA A 870 12.41 -38.76 18.59
CA ALA A 870 13.32 -39.00 19.74
C ALA A 870 14.79 -38.94 19.29
N GLY A 871 15.13 -39.54 18.13
CA GLY A 871 16.46 -39.49 17.56
C GLY A 871 16.90 -38.07 17.23
N MET A 872 16.01 -37.27 16.64
CA MET A 872 16.27 -35.86 16.33
C MET A 872 16.53 -35.04 17.60
N ARG A 873 15.75 -35.23 18.65
CA ARG A 873 15.88 -34.46 19.88
C ARG A 873 17.07 -34.87 20.75
N LEU A 874 17.46 -36.15 20.74
CA LEU A 874 18.65 -36.64 21.42
C LEU A 874 19.95 -36.30 20.68
N GLY A 875 19.87 -36.05 19.35
CA GLY A 875 21.03 -35.75 18.55
C GLY A 875 22.15 -36.77 18.61
N ALA A 876 23.40 -36.33 18.83
CA ALA A 876 24.57 -37.19 18.96
C ALA A 876 24.50 -38.15 20.16
N LYS A 877 23.65 -37.90 21.14
CA LYS A 877 23.44 -38.79 22.30
C LYS A 877 22.46 -39.94 22.02
N SER A 878 21.86 -39.96 20.82
CA SER A 878 20.89 -40.99 20.43
C SER A 878 21.54 -42.37 20.27
N PRO A 879 21.03 -43.41 20.95
CA PRO A 879 21.50 -44.77 20.74
C PRO A 879 20.98 -45.41 19.44
N LEU A 880 20.12 -44.70 18.66
CA LEU A 880 19.48 -45.22 17.46
C LEU A 880 20.48 -45.30 16.33
N GLN A 881 20.45 -46.45 15.61
CA GLN A 881 21.31 -46.69 14.46
C GLN A 881 20.50 -46.58 13.13
N PRO A 882 21.09 -46.10 12.03
CA PRO A 882 20.41 -46.03 10.74
C PRO A 882 19.80 -47.35 10.28
N LYS A 883 20.44 -48.46 10.64
CA LYS A 883 20.01 -49.82 10.28
C LYS A 883 18.60 -50.13 10.73
N LEU A 884 18.19 -49.64 11.95
CA LEU A 884 16.87 -49.86 12.48
C LEU A 884 15.75 -49.39 11.58
N PHE A 885 15.93 -48.25 10.92
CA PHE A 885 14.96 -47.65 10.01
C PHE A 885 15.07 -48.27 8.59
N LEU A 886 16.30 -48.56 8.16
CA LEU A 886 16.56 -49.11 6.82
C LEU A 886 16.04 -50.55 6.66
N GLU A 887 15.88 -51.30 7.75
CA GLU A 887 15.25 -52.62 7.77
C GLU A 887 13.76 -52.60 7.45
N GLN A 888 13.12 -51.41 7.51
CA GLN A 888 11.71 -51.23 7.20
C GLN A 888 11.45 -50.68 5.76
N PHE A 889 12.49 -50.64 4.93
CA PHE A 889 12.35 -50.25 3.53
C PHE A 889 11.94 -51.46 2.70
N HIS A 890 10.78 -51.41 2.04
CA HIS A 890 10.30 -52.40 1.13
C HIS A 890 10.63 -52.03 -0.33
N ASP A 891 10.68 -52.99 -1.23
CA ASP A 891 10.99 -52.77 -2.66
C ASP A 891 9.94 -51.93 -3.36
N GLU A 892 8.69 -52.05 -2.96
CA GLU A 892 7.59 -51.16 -3.36
C GLU A 892 7.33 -50.13 -2.26
N PRO A 893 7.37 -48.81 -2.57
CA PRO A 893 7.11 -47.78 -1.59
C PRO A 893 5.68 -47.85 -1.04
N ASP A 894 5.55 -48.22 0.22
CA ASP A 894 4.31 -48.27 0.98
C ASP A 894 4.32 -47.23 2.13
N LYS A 895 3.24 -47.17 2.90
CA LYS A 895 3.13 -46.23 4.02
C LYS A 895 4.19 -46.48 5.10
N VAL A 896 4.56 -47.74 5.34
CA VAL A 896 5.58 -48.11 6.33
C VAL A 896 6.97 -47.67 5.87
N SER A 897 7.33 -47.96 4.64
CA SER A 897 8.60 -47.55 4.05
C SER A 897 8.77 -46.05 3.98
N LEU A 898 7.70 -45.31 3.66
CA LEU A 898 7.71 -43.84 3.68
C LEU A 898 7.87 -43.31 5.11
N ALA A 899 7.16 -43.86 6.08
CA ALA A 899 7.31 -43.48 7.49
C ALA A 899 8.73 -43.79 8.01
N ALA A 900 9.30 -44.91 7.58
CA ALA A 900 10.69 -45.27 7.90
C ALA A 900 11.71 -44.29 7.27
N ALA A 901 11.48 -43.86 6.05
CA ALA A 901 12.32 -42.88 5.37
C ALA A 901 12.29 -41.50 6.06
N ILE A 902 11.10 -41.05 6.44
CA ILE A 902 10.92 -39.80 7.21
C ILE A 902 11.58 -39.91 8.59
N ALA A 903 11.40 -41.03 9.30
CA ALA A 903 12.00 -41.26 10.61
C ALA A 903 13.54 -41.34 10.54
N LEU A 904 14.10 -41.97 9.52
CA LEU A 904 15.53 -42.01 9.24
C LEU A 904 16.10 -40.62 9.03
N GLY A 905 15.41 -39.81 8.20
CA GLY A 905 15.79 -38.41 7.93
C GLY A 905 15.72 -37.55 9.15
N ARG A 906 14.66 -37.63 9.96
CA ARG A 906 14.52 -36.88 11.22
C ARG A 906 15.60 -37.27 12.25
N ALA A 907 15.84 -38.56 12.49
CA ALA A 907 16.89 -38.99 13.37
C ALA A 907 18.28 -38.57 12.88
N GLY A 908 18.49 -38.58 11.55
CA GLY A 908 19.73 -38.15 10.90
C GLY A 908 19.97 -36.66 10.89
N SER A 909 18.93 -35.82 11.00
CA SER A 909 19.05 -34.35 10.96
C SER A 909 19.88 -33.77 12.13
N ALA A 910 19.86 -34.38 13.29
CA ALA A 910 20.61 -33.96 14.45
C ALA A 910 21.86 -34.87 14.75
N ASN A 911 22.12 -35.85 13.89
CA ASN A 911 23.27 -36.74 13.97
C ASN A 911 23.78 -37.10 12.53
N ALA A 912 24.00 -36.06 11.75
CA ALA A 912 24.40 -36.14 10.34
C ALA A 912 25.67 -37.03 10.12
N PRO A 913 26.74 -36.94 10.96
CA PRO A 913 27.95 -37.74 10.78
C PRO A 913 27.73 -39.26 10.84
N VAL A 914 26.71 -39.73 11.58
CA VAL A 914 26.41 -41.15 11.68
C VAL A 914 25.47 -41.63 10.59
N PHE A 915 24.48 -40.77 10.22
CA PHE A 915 23.40 -41.17 9.31
C PHE A 915 23.71 -40.93 7.85
N LEU A 916 24.28 -39.76 7.48
CA LEU A 916 24.54 -39.38 6.08
C LEU A 916 25.47 -40.33 5.34
N PRO A 917 26.61 -40.77 5.89
CA PRO A 917 27.51 -41.73 5.20
C PRO A 917 26.80 -43.05 4.85
N VAL A 918 25.91 -43.51 5.73
CA VAL A 918 25.15 -44.77 5.49
C VAL A 918 24.10 -44.59 4.40
N ILE A 919 23.40 -43.43 4.43
CA ILE A 919 22.38 -43.09 3.42
C ILE A 919 23.03 -42.93 2.03
N LEU A 920 24.13 -42.17 1.92
CA LEU A 920 24.82 -41.89 0.67
C LEU A 920 25.42 -43.21 0.10
N LYS A 921 26.05 -44.03 0.94
CA LYS A 921 26.57 -45.33 0.50
C LYS A 921 25.46 -46.26 -0.02
N LYS A 922 24.24 -46.17 0.53
CA LYS A 922 23.11 -46.98 0.05
C LYS A 922 22.55 -46.39 -1.27
N MET A 923 22.59 -45.08 -1.45
CA MET A 923 22.23 -44.41 -2.71
C MET A 923 23.15 -44.80 -3.87
N GLU A 924 24.47 -45.01 -3.63
CA GLU A 924 25.44 -45.45 -4.65
C GLU A 924 25.05 -46.78 -5.28
N ARG A 925 24.41 -47.68 -4.52
CA ARG A 925 24.02 -48.99 -4.97
C ARG A 925 22.82 -48.98 -5.92
N GLY A 926 22.09 -47.88 -5.97
CA GLY A 926 20.88 -47.78 -6.77
C GLY A 926 19.74 -48.73 -6.28
N GLY A 927 18.68 -48.80 -7.04
CA GLY A 927 17.54 -49.72 -6.77
C GLY A 927 16.25 -49.01 -6.43
N ASN A 928 15.18 -49.78 -6.18
CA ASN A 928 13.82 -49.32 -5.98
C ASN A 928 13.63 -48.44 -4.71
N THR A 929 14.60 -48.53 -3.77
CA THR A 929 14.55 -47.73 -2.52
C THR A 929 15.16 -46.33 -2.65
N GLN A 930 15.60 -45.91 -3.84
CA GLN A 930 16.28 -44.65 -4.06
C GLN A 930 15.36 -43.46 -3.71
N TYR A 931 14.08 -43.53 -4.10
CA TYR A 931 13.07 -42.55 -3.73
C TYR A 931 12.98 -42.34 -2.19
N LEU A 932 12.96 -43.40 -1.42
CA LEU A 932 12.88 -43.37 0.06
C LEU A 932 14.14 -42.71 0.68
N LEU A 933 15.32 -42.98 0.11
CA LEU A 933 16.56 -42.36 0.57
C LEU A 933 16.57 -40.85 0.29
N ILE A 934 16.05 -40.43 -0.87
CA ILE A 934 15.92 -39.00 -1.19
C ILE A 934 14.93 -38.34 -0.23
N GLN A 935 13.82 -38.99 0.14
CA GLN A 935 12.90 -38.48 1.15
C GLN A 935 13.60 -38.32 2.53
N SER A 936 14.51 -39.25 2.90
CA SER A 936 15.29 -39.11 4.13
C SER A 936 16.27 -37.90 4.07
N ILE A 937 16.92 -37.68 2.92
CA ILE A 937 17.79 -36.51 2.69
C ILE A 937 16.95 -35.22 2.75
N LYS A 938 15.74 -35.21 2.17
CA LYS A 938 14.81 -34.06 2.25
C LYS A 938 14.54 -33.66 3.70
N GLU A 939 14.22 -34.62 4.57
CA GLU A 939 13.97 -34.36 5.99
C GLU A 939 15.23 -33.81 6.71
N ILE A 940 16.42 -34.33 6.39
CA ILE A 940 17.67 -33.81 6.91
C ILE A 940 17.88 -32.35 6.48
N LEU A 941 17.75 -32.05 5.18
CA LEU A 941 17.92 -30.70 4.64
C LEU A 941 16.88 -29.70 5.14
N GLN A 942 15.66 -30.16 5.47
CA GLN A 942 14.61 -29.31 6.07
C GLN A 942 14.94 -28.84 7.48
N SER A 943 15.64 -29.68 8.24
CA SER A 943 15.90 -29.47 9.67
C SER A 943 17.19 -28.69 9.91
N LEU A 944 18.07 -28.55 8.89
CA LEU A 944 19.37 -27.92 9.02
C LEU A 944 19.30 -26.40 8.78
N SER A 945 20.07 -25.65 9.55
CA SER A 945 20.24 -24.21 9.39
C SER A 945 21.42 -23.89 8.47
N THR A 946 21.45 -22.70 7.89
CA THR A 946 22.54 -22.17 7.05
C THR A 946 23.89 -22.07 7.78
N GLN A 947 23.91 -22.25 9.10
CA GLN A 947 25.12 -22.14 9.95
C GLN A 947 25.74 -23.48 10.33
N SER A 948 25.14 -24.62 9.92
CA SER A 948 25.72 -25.92 10.28
C SER A 948 26.97 -26.21 9.45
N THR A 949 28.15 -26.24 10.11
CA THR A 949 29.42 -26.59 9.51
C THR A 949 29.44 -28.06 9.06
N GLU A 950 28.69 -28.92 9.73
CA GLU A 950 28.61 -30.37 9.47
C GLU A 950 27.97 -30.66 8.08
N LEU A 951 27.02 -29.84 7.63
CA LEU A 951 26.41 -30.05 6.30
C LEU A 951 27.36 -29.72 5.15
N ARG A 952 28.27 -28.77 5.32
CA ARG A 952 29.17 -28.34 4.24
C ARG A 952 30.06 -29.51 3.75
N GLU A 953 30.45 -30.41 4.65
CA GLU A 953 31.24 -31.58 4.30
C GLU A 953 30.48 -32.56 3.38
N TYR A 954 29.18 -32.69 3.55
CA TYR A 954 28.31 -33.59 2.81
C TYR A 954 27.52 -32.96 1.68
N ALA A 955 27.53 -31.65 1.54
CA ALA A 955 26.70 -30.93 0.59
C ALA A 955 27.04 -31.28 -0.89
N ALA A 956 28.32 -31.37 -1.22
CA ALA A 956 28.77 -31.74 -2.56
C ALA A 956 28.42 -33.19 -2.92
N PRO A 957 28.69 -34.21 -2.08
CA PRO A 957 28.21 -35.58 -2.31
C PRO A 957 26.68 -35.68 -2.44
N ILE A 958 25.94 -35.01 -1.59
CA ILE A 958 24.47 -34.98 -1.67
C ILE A 958 24.03 -34.41 -3.03
N TRP A 959 24.62 -33.30 -3.47
CA TRP A 959 24.34 -32.70 -4.76
C TRP A 959 24.53 -33.67 -5.90
N ASP A 960 25.67 -34.35 -5.97
CA ASP A 960 26.01 -35.28 -7.05
C ASP A 960 25.03 -36.46 -7.13
N HIS A 961 24.63 -36.99 -5.96
CA HIS A 961 23.64 -38.06 -5.88
C HIS A 961 22.22 -37.59 -6.27
N LEU A 962 21.82 -36.39 -5.92
CA LEU A 962 20.52 -35.84 -6.28
C LEU A 962 20.40 -35.53 -7.77
N VAL A 963 21.48 -34.97 -8.37
CA VAL A 963 21.54 -34.73 -9.80
C VAL A 963 21.45 -36.04 -10.58
N LYS A 964 22.18 -37.06 -10.17
CA LYS A 964 22.12 -38.41 -10.80
C LYS A 964 20.73 -39.07 -10.62
N ALA A 965 20.11 -38.86 -9.45
CA ALA A 965 18.80 -39.43 -9.17
C ALA A 965 17.68 -38.70 -9.93
N SER A 966 17.87 -37.44 -10.32
CA SER A 966 16.89 -36.64 -11.07
C SER A 966 16.70 -37.13 -12.54
N ASP A 967 17.56 -37.99 -13.03
CA ASP A 967 17.40 -38.63 -14.34
C ASP A 967 16.21 -39.60 -14.38
N ASN A 968 15.80 -40.14 -13.22
CA ASN A 968 14.60 -40.95 -13.08
C ASN A 968 13.36 -40.09 -12.86
N ALA A 969 12.29 -40.29 -13.62
CA ALA A 969 11.04 -39.53 -13.56
C ALA A 969 10.39 -39.53 -12.15
N ASP A 970 10.42 -40.69 -11.47
CA ASP A 970 9.83 -40.86 -10.13
C ASP A 970 10.55 -40.05 -9.04
N ASN A 971 11.86 -39.85 -9.22
CA ASN A 971 12.70 -39.12 -8.25
C ASN A 971 12.83 -37.61 -8.55
N LYS A 972 12.45 -37.20 -9.79
CA LYS A 972 12.73 -35.86 -10.33
C LYS A 972 12.23 -34.73 -9.44
N VAL A 973 10.97 -34.81 -8.97
CA VAL A 973 10.33 -33.75 -8.18
C VAL A 973 11.00 -33.58 -6.81
N VAL A 974 11.24 -34.70 -6.12
CA VAL A 974 11.84 -34.68 -4.76
C VAL A 974 13.31 -34.29 -4.82
N SER A 975 14.03 -34.77 -5.84
CA SER A 975 15.42 -34.35 -6.08
C SER A 975 15.54 -32.86 -6.35
N ALA A 976 14.64 -32.30 -7.18
CA ALA A 976 14.59 -30.86 -7.47
C ALA A 976 14.32 -30.02 -6.22
N GLU A 977 13.42 -30.47 -5.34
CA GLU A 977 13.15 -29.81 -4.06
C GLU A 977 14.38 -29.82 -3.15
N CYS A 978 15.07 -30.95 -3.06
CA CYS A 978 16.30 -31.08 -2.28
C CYS A 978 17.44 -30.20 -2.83
N ILE A 979 17.61 -30.17 -4.15
CA ILE A 979 18.58 -29.29 -4.83
C ILE A 979 18.27 -27.82 -4.53
N GLY A 980 17.02 -27.39 -4.64
CA GLY A 980 16.59 -26.04 -4.30
C GLY A 980 16.92 -25.67 -2.85
N ARG A 981 16.81 -26.61 -1.92
CA ARG A 981 17.16 -26.40 -0.51
C ARG A 981 18.67 -26.27 -0.31
N LEU A 982 19.48 -27.11 -0.98
CA LEU A 982 20.94 -26.98 -0.94
C LEU A 982 21.41 -25.63 -1.45
N VAL A 983 20.83 -25.14 -2.56
CA VAL A 983 21.12 -23.81 -3.09
C VAL A 983 20.77 -22.72 -2.09
N THR A 984 19.69 -22.87 -1.33
CA THR A 984 19.34 -21.88 -0.28
C THR A 984 20.24 -21.93 0.93
N LEU A 985 20.88 -23.07 1.20
CA LEU A 985 21.83 -23.23 2.32
C LEU A 985 23.20 -22.64 1.96
N ASP A 986 23.68 -22.82 0.74
CA ASP A 986 24.93 -22.23 0.23
C ASP A 986 24.78 -21.74 -1.22
N PRO A 987 24.25 -20.52 -1.41
CA PRO A 987 24.04 -19.95 -2.75
C PRO A 987 25.35 -19.75 -3.53
N SER A 988 26.45 -19.48 -2.81
CA SER A 988 27.73 -19.14 -3.45
C SER A 988 28.36 -20.33 -4.17
N ASP A 989 28.23 -21.53 -3.63
CA ASP A 989 28.77 -22.76 -4.25
C ASP A 989 27.81 -23.38 -5.26
N PHE A 990 26.49 -23.35 -5.00
CA PHE A 990 25.54 -24.13 -5.79
C PHE A 990 24.83 -23.37 -6.92
N ILE A 991 24.75 -22.03 -6.92
CA ILE A 991 24.22 -21.25 -8.05
C ILE A 991 25.07 -21.44 -9.32
N PRO A 992 26.43 -21.36 -9.27
CA PRO A 992 27.25 -21.60 -10.44
C PRO A 992 27.08 -23.03 -11.00
N ARG A 993 26.91 -24.04 -10.13
CA ARG A 993 26.69 -25.43 -10.57
C ARG A 993 25.35 -25.62 -11.28
N LEU A 994 24.32 -24.85 -10.95
CA LEU A 994 23.02 -24.83 -11.65
C LEU A 994 23.14 -24.24 -13.05
N GLN A 995 23.99 -23.23 -13.27
CA GLN A 995 24.16 -22.55 -14.55
C GLN A 995 24.93 -23.40 -15.57
N VAL A 996 25.85 -24.26 -15.12
CA VAL A 996 26.67 -25.13 -16.00
C VAL A 996 25.88 -26.32 -16.56
N ARG A 997 24.78 -26.72 -15.89
CA ARG A 997 23.88 -27.76 -16.40
C ARG A 997 22.46 -27.25 -16.43
N PRO A 998 21.87 -26.92 -17.59
CA PRO A 998 20.43 -26.69 -17.66
C PRO A 998 19.72 -28.00 -17.33
N LEU A 999 19.38 -28.17 -16.07
CA LEU A 999 18.41 -29.15 -15.65
C LEU A 999 17.12 -28.85 -16.43
N CYS A 1000 16.70 -29.75 -17.33
CA CYS A 1000 15.39 -29.68 -17.98
C CYS A 1000 14.26 -29.85 -16.92
N LEU A 1001 14.17 -28.90 -16.00
CA LEU A 1001 13.11 -28.80 -15.01
C LEU A 1001 11.97 -27.95 -15.60
N THR A 1002 11.37 -28.41 -16.69
CA THR A 1002 10.05 -27.93 -17.11
C THR A 1002 9.00 -28.56 -16.19
N VAL A 1003 8.95 -28.07 -14.96
CA VAL A 1003 7.78 -28.21 -14.10
C VAL A 1003 7.10 -26.83 -14.11
N PRO A 1004 5.83 -26.71 -14.52
CA PRO A 1004 5.08 -25.46 -14.33
C PRO A 1004 5.00 -25.22 -12.83
N VAL A 1005 5.65 -24.16 -12.34
CA VAL A 1005 5.45 -23.67 -10.98
C VAL A 1005 4.03 -23.13 -10.92
N PRO A 1006 3.11 -23.68 -10.13
CA PRO A 1006 1.85 -23.01 -9.91
C PRO A 1006 2.13 -21.71 -9.18
N ILE A 1007 1.81 -20.61 -9.85
CA ILE A 1007 1.78 -19.28 -9.25
C ILE A 1007 0.58 -19.26 -8.30
N TYR A 1008 0.83 -19.35 -7.00
CA TYR A 1008 -0.12 -19.03 -5.94
C TYR A 1008 0.39 -17.82 -5.14
#